data_c4cd51b88f1961d96c5b98019bc3028d
#
_entry.id   c4cd51b88f1961d96c5b98019bc3028d
#
_cell.length_a   1.000
_cell.length_b   1.000
_cell.length_c   1.000
_cell.angle_alpha   90.00
_cell.angle_beta   90.00
_cell.angle_gamma   90.00
#
_symmetry.space_group_name_H-M   'P 1'
#
loop_
_entity.id
_entity.type
_entity.pdbx_description
1 polymer ?
#
loop_
_entity_poly.entity_id
_entity_poly.type
_entity_poly.pdbx_seq_one_letter_code
_entity_poly.pdbx_strand_id
1 'polypeptide(L)'
;MSVENSESSASAYHTQERKKSNLAFAFFCMEKDRAKDMEVLYAFCRLMDDIADDEGPAPEAKRATLDEWKREISSIYEGSDKLSPLGREMKDIIERRRIPEEYLQAIIDGVMRDTFDDEYETFEDVRKYCYGVASAVGLASIYVFGFKNPRTKEFAESLGYALQFTNILRDVVDDARTLKRSYVPSRELEAFGVRKEDLADPSKNPNCKKLFAFMYFRAKHFFNKSRRLLPAEDKRSLAPALIMWAIYEKILESLKGLDFEIPAKPFKISKFGKIRLALDAIKRSKVPDAENKTYGRALVLGGGIAGMQTAVRLCSEGFDVELVEARANMGGRASALEWRGARLDNGTHALMGCYDNFFGFLKSMSVDPGEYFARTSCMDFIFNGGKKVKVGFPEKNANMLEQIFLILRYCKLYGFGSFKNLWLLAKLKMGMAPSMQGESAGEYLRRMKIPEAAVRNFWDPFCVSALNTTLDKASAKLMTETLGKCILKGGDCGILYLPRKAIVDSFYPIAKTYIEGCGGKVAASETAKGIFVENGKVAGISTNKRERIECDHLFSAVNLGAAKQILPDALKCKTRLADISENDILNIYFTTTKKVLDGEYACLIGSPLHWLFDHTPRIENNAEKIFLYGATVSASSLDNTKSAAEALIKGELEKFFGKETAQSVRDVLPSLYRGATISGDIKSEAARPQSAEAEADITNLHLCGDWIQTGLPCTIESASKSANDLRL
;
A
#
# COMPACT_ATOMS: atom_id res chain seq x y z
N MET A 1 19.86 48.01 -7.62
CA MET A 1 21.35 48.08 -7.40
C MET A 1 21.97 47.47 -8.66
N SER A 2 22.71 48.27 -9.39
CA SER A 2 23.31 47.85 -10.67
C SER A 2 24.37 46.75 -10.45
N VAL A 3 24.52 45.88 -11.44
CA VAL A 3 25.46 44.75 -11.53
C VAL A 3 26.93 45.13 -11.22
N GLU A 4 27.24 46.41 -11.16
CA GLU A 4 28.61 46.91 -10.92
C GLU A 4 29.16 46.76 -9.48
N ASN A 5 28.35 46.37 -8.49
CA ASN A 5 28.81 46.21 -7.09
C ASN A 5 29.00 44.75 -6.61
N SER A 6 28.93 43.74 -7.50
CA SER A 6 29.21 42.34 -7.15
C SER A 6 30.61 41.87 -7.62
N GLU A 7 31.64 42.66 -7.42
CA GLU A 7 33.03 42.21 -7.56
C GLU A 7 33.48 41.29 -6.41
N SER A 8 32.67 40.38 -5.94
CA SER A 8 33.15 39.26 -5.13
C SER A 8 33.39 38.07 -6.08
N SER A 9 34.64 37.76 -6.35
CA SER A 9 35.03 36.49 -6.96
C SER A 9 34.35 35.33 -6.22
N ALA A 10 34.03 34.20 -6.89
CA ALA A 10 33.55 32.98 -6.28
C ALA A 10 34.32 32.66 -4.97
N SER A 11 35.59 33.03 -4.89
CA SER A 11 36.44 32.97 -3.70
C SER A 11 35.93 33.74 -2.48
N ALA A 12 35.26 34.88 -2.65
CA ALA A 12 34.76 35.69 -1.54
C ALA A 12 33.40 35.17 -0.99
N TYR A 13 32.53 34.67 -1.87
CA TYR A 13 31.27 33.98 -1.49
C TYR A 13 31.56 32.68 -0.72
N HIS A 14 32.70 32.03 -0.99
CA HIS A 14 33.07 30.74 -0.44
C HIS A 14 33.41 30.71 1.06
N THR A 15 33.84 31.81 1.65
CA THR A 15 34.55 31.71 2.94
C THR A 15 33.62 31.66 4.15
N GLN A 16 32.40 32.21 4.10
CA GLN A 16 31.46 32.23 5.21
C GLN A 16 30.39 31.14 5.19
N GLU A 17 29.82 30.81 4.02
CA GLU A 17 28.71 29.83 3.90
C GLU A 17 29.20 28.38 3.77
N ARG A 18 30.44 28.16 3.32
CA ARG A 18 31.08 26.84 3.18
C ARG A 18 31.03 25.99 4.47
N LYS A 19 31.03 26.64 5.64
CA LYS A 19 31.06 25.95 6.95
C LYS A 19 29.70 25.37 7.37
N LYS A 20 28.60 25.67 6.67
CA LYS A 20 27.23 25.29 7.08
C LYS A 20 26.56 24.26 6.18
N SER A 21 26.95 24.12 4.91
CA SER A 21 26.30 23.26 3.93
C SER A 21 26.71 21.78 4.04
N ASN A 22 25.71 20.87 3.89
CA ASN A 22 25.96 19.42 3.79
C ASN A 22 26.69 19.07 2.49
N LEU A 23 26.38 19.77 1.39
CA LEU A 23 26.97 19.51 0.06
C LEU A 23 28.46 19.88 0.05
N ALA A 24 28.82 21.06 0.55
CA ALA A 24 30.23 21.46 0.63
C ALA A 24 31.05 20.54 1.54
N PHE A 25 30.42 19.92 2.53
CA PHE A 25 31.07 18.91 3.37
C PHE A 25 31.49 17.65 2.58
N ALA A 26 30.78 17.30 1.51
CA ALA A 26 31.10 16.10 0.73
C ALA A 26 32.29 16.26 -0.23
N PHE A 27 32.77 17.50 -0.48
CA PHE A 27 33.85 17.76 -1.44
C PHE A 27 35.24 17.33 -0.96
N PHE A 28 35.44 17.07 0.33
CA PHE A 28 36.75 16.70 0.89
C PHE A 28 37.32 15.38 0.34
N CYS A 29 36.49 14.52 -0.23
CA CYS A 29 36.92 13.24 -0.80
C CYS A 29 37.25 13.30 -2.31
N MET A 30 37.16 14.49 -2.92
CA MET A 30 37.37 14.70 -4.34
C MET A 30 38.85 15.07 -4.67
N GLU A 31 39.23 14.83 -5.90
CA GLU A 31 40.48 15.37 -6.46
C GLU A 31 40.44 16.91 -6.52
N LYS A 32 41.57 17.56 -6.28
CA LYS A 32 41.63 19.03 -6.11
C LYS A 32 40.97 19.81 -7.25
N ASP A 33 41.20 19.41 -8.52
CA ASP A 33 40.62 20.09 -9.67
C ASP A 33 39.10 19.94 -9.73
N ARG A 34 38.60 18.73 -9.48
CA ARG A 34 37.16 18.46 -9.41
C ARG A 34 36.49 19.15 -8.23
N ALA A 35 37.16 19.25 -7.09
CA ALA A 35 36.70 19.99 -5.94
C ALA A 35 36.52 21.47 -6.24
N LYS A 36 37.47 22.10 -6.95
CA LYS A 36 37.35 23.50 -7.40
C LYS A 36 36.19 23.69 -8.38
N ASP A 37 36.05 22.79 -9.36
CA ASP A 37 34.94 22.85 -10.32
C ASP A 37 33.59 22.72 -9.59
N MET A 38 33.51 21.86 -8.57
CA MET A 38 32.32 21.70 -7.75
C MET A 38 32.02 22.92 -6.90
N GLU A 39 33.07 23.65 -6.45
CA GLU A 39 32.95 24.92 -5.74
C GLU A 39 32.29 25.99 -6.60
N VAL A 40 32.67 26.08 -7.88
CA VAL A 40 32.10 27.04 -8.84
C VAL A 40 30.60 26.68 -9.12
N LEU A 41 30.31 25.41 -9.41
CA LEU A 41 28.93 24.97 -9.62
C LEU A 41 28.06 25.22 -8.39
N TYR A 42 28.59 24.96 -7.19
CA TYR A 42 27.90 25.24 -5.94
C TYR A 42 27.65 26.76 -5.73
N ALA A 43 28.63 27.60 -6.06
CA ALA A 43 28.47 29.06 -5.97
C ALA A 43 27.35 29.54 -6.89
N PHE A 44 27.29 29.01 -8.12
CA PHE A 44 26.21 29.30 -9.04
C PHE A 44 24.84 28.91 -8.45
N CYS A 45 24.68 27.66 -8.02
CA CYS A 45 23.41 27.20 -7.43
C CYS A 45 23.00 28.07 -6.21
N ARG A 46 23.95 28.40 -5.36
CA ARG A 46 23.69 29.20 -4.17
C ARG A 46 23.30 30.63 -4.51
N LEU A 47 23.93 31.23 -5.51
CA LEU A 47 23.55 32.56 -5.98
C LEU A 47 22.12 32.60 -6.53
N MET A 48 21.70 31.57 -7.26
CA MET A 48 20.32 31.45 -7.76
C MET A 48 19.33 31.36 -6.58
N ASP A 49 19.62 30.52 -5.59
CA ASP A 49 18.84 30.41 -4.35
C ASP A 49 18.73 31.77 -3.64
N ASP A 50 19.87 32.44 -3.40
CA ASP A 50 19.92 33.71 -2.68
C ASP A 50 19.13 34.82 -3.39
N ILE A 51 19.11 34.86 -4.73
CA ILE A 51 18.28 35.80 -5.51
C ILE A 51 16.78 35.55 -5.24
N ALA A 52 16.34 34.30 -5.19
CA ALA A 52 14.94 33.98 -4.95
C ALA A 52 14.53 34.25 -3.47
N ASP A 53 15.43 33.98 -2.52
CA ASP A 53 15.17 34.10 -1.09
C ASP A 53 15.36 35.52 -0.52
N ASP A 54 15.96 36.46 -1.28
CA ASP A 54 16.19 37.84 -0.81
C ASP A 54 14.86 38.54 -0.48
N GLU A 55 14.65 38.98 0.74
CA GLU A 55 13.43 39.65 1.19
C GLU A 55 13.28 41.08 0.64
N GLY A 56 14.33 41.70 0.10
CA GLY A 56 14.34 43.09 -0.32
C GLY A 56 13.64 43.38 -1.63
N PRO A 57 13.99 42.69 -2.77
CA PRO A 57 13.42 42.97 -4.09
C PRO A 57 11.99 42.42 -4.26
N ALA A 58 11.19 43.13 -5.06
CA ALA A 58 9.88 42.63 -5.51
C ALA A 58 10.02 41.33 -6.33
N PRO A 59 9.04 40.43 -6.33
CA PRO A 59 9.08 39.17 -7.05
C PRO A 59 9.43 39.33 -8.54
N GLU A 60 8.91 40.37 -9.18
CA GLU A 60 9.18 40.71 -10.60
C GLU A 60 10.65 41.02 -10.85
N ALA A 61 11.30 41.76 -9.92
CA ALA A 61 12.72 42.09 -10.00
C ALA A 61 13.61 40.85 -9.82
N LYS A 62 13.25 39.95 -8.89
CA LYS A 62 13.93 38.67 -8.73
C LYS A 62 13.86 37.83 -10.01
N ARG A 63 12.66 37.69 -10.61
CA ARG A 63 12.47 37.00 -11.89
C ARG A 63 13.29 37.61 -13.02
N ALA A 64 13.31 38.92 -13.11
CA ALA A 64 14.11 39.61 -14.11
C ALA A 64 15.62 39.29 -14.00
N THR A 65 16.15 39.26 -12.75
CA THR A 65 17.54 38.89 -12.47
C THR A 65 17.81 37.42 -12.80
N LEU A 66 16.88 36.49 -12.47
CA LEU A 66 17.01 35.09 -12.85
C LEU A 66 16.94 34.88 -14.37
N ASP A 67 16.10 35.65 -15.09
CA ASP A 67 16.05 35.65 -16.56
C ASP A 67 17.34 36.22 -17.20
N GLU A 68 18.01 37.17 -16.54
CA GLU A 68 19.36 37.62 -16.95
C GLU A 68 20.37 36.48 -16.87
N TRP A 69 20.36 35.71 -15.76
CA TRP A 69 21.19 34.53 -15.61
C TRP A 69 20.88 33.43 -16.64
N LYS A 70 19.60 33.22 -16.98
CA LYS A 70 19.22 32.29 -18.06
C LYS A 70 19.89 32.71 -19.41
N ARG A 71 19.80 33.98 -19.73
CA ARG A 71 20.44 34.54 -20.97
C ARG A 71 21.97 34.43 -20.89
N GLU A 72 22.57 34.67 -19.73
CA GLU A 72 24.02 34.55 -19.57
C GLU A 72 24.49 33.10 -19.77
N ILE A 73 23.78 32.13 -19.19
CA ILE A 73 24.07 30.70 -19.40
C ILE A 73 23.96 30.36 -20.90
N SER A 74 22.87 30.73 -21.61
CA SER A 74 22.74 30.46 -23.03
C SER A 74 23.87 31.13 -23.83
N SER A 75 24.30 32.36 -23.48
CA SER A 75 25.41 33.07 -24.12
C SER A 75 26.75 32.31 -23.98
N ILE A 76 26.96 31.59 -22.88
CA ILE A 76 28.14 30.72 -22.70
C ILE A 76 28.18 29.64 -23.78
N TYR A 77 27.05 28.97 -24.03
CA TYR A 77 26.96 27.89 -25.03
C TYR A 77 27.01 28.44 -26.47
N GLU A 78 26.64 29.69 -26.67
CA GLU A 78 26.81 30.42 -27.95
C GLU A 78 28.23 30.92 -28.17
N GLY A 79 29.13 30.75 -27.18
CA GLY A 79 30.55 31.13 -27.29
C GLY A 79 30.86 32.58 -26.95
N SER A 80 30.00 33.31 -26.26
CA SER A 80 30.21 34.69 -25.82
C SER A 80 31.36 34.79 -24.82
N ASP A 81 32.12 35.89 -24.91
CA ASP A 81 33.16 36.27 -23.94
C ASP A 81 32.71 37.45 -23.04
N LYS A 82 31.52 38.01 -23.31
CA LYS A 82 30.95 39.10 -22.50
C LYS A 82 30.16 38.51 -21.36
N LEU A 83 30.83 38.06 -20.31
CA LEU A 83 30.25 37.34 -19.18
C LEU A 83 30.62 38.03 -17.85
N SER A 84 29.78 37.84 -16.86
CA SER A 84 30.06 38.18 -15.47
C SER A 84 31.29 37.43 -14.93
N PRO A 85 31.88 37.81 -13.79
CA PRO A 85 32.98 37.05 -13.20
C PRO A 85 32.63 35.57 -12.97
N LEU A 86 31.45 35.27 -12.37
CA LEU A 86 30.99 33.89 -12.15
C LEU A 86 30.65 33.21 -13.50
N GLY A 87 30.10 33.94 -14.48
CA GLY A 87 29.80 33.41 -15.80
C GLY A 87 31.06 32.91 -16.51
N ARG A 88 32.21 33.61 -16.38
CA ARG A 88 33.51 33.14 -16.91
C ARG A 88 34.00 31.87 -16.23
N GLU A 89 33.89 31.79 -14.89
CA GLU A 89 34.24 30.58 -14.16
C GLU A 89 33.31 29.41 -14.54
N MET A 90 32.02 29.69 -14.74
CA MET A 90 31.05 28.71 -15.24
C MET A 90 31.38 28.23 -16.66
N LYS A 91 31.78 29.15 -17.59
CA LYS A 91 32.23 28.79 -18.93
C LYS A 91 33.38 27.78 -18.88
N ASP A 92 34.39 28.02 -18.05
CA ASP A 92 35.56 27.15 -17.91
C ASP A 92 35.16 25.73 -17.43
N ILE A 93 34.26 25.60 -16.48
CA ILE A 93 33.83 24.28 -16.01
C ILE A 93 32.85 23.60 -16.98
N ILE A 94 31.97 24.34 -17.65
CA ILE A 94 31.06 23.83 -18.67
C ILE A 94 31.87 23.19 -19.83
N GLU A 95 32.86 23.91 -20.38
CA GLU A 95 33.69 23.42 -21.46
C GLU A 95 34.55 22.21 -21.04
N ARG A 96 35.18 22.27 -19.86
CA ARG A 96 36.07 21.21 -19.36
C ARG A 96 35.30 19.95 -18.99
N ARG A 97 34.11 20.07 -18.37
CA ARG A 97 33.30 18.95 -17.89
C ARG A 97 32.17 18.58 -18.81
N ARG A 98 31.90 19.36 -19.85
CA ARG A 98 30.80 19.16 -20.82
C ARG A 98 29.43 19.07 -20.13
N ILE A 99 29.17 20.00 -19.20
CA ILE A 99 27.87 20.06 -18.49
C ILE A 99 26.82 20.49 -19.52
N PRO A 100 25.69 19.77 -19.69
CA PRO A 100 24.62 20.18 -20.60
C PRO A 100 23.89 21.44 -20.12
N GLU A 101 23.54 22.34 -21.06
CA GLU A 101 22.83 23.58 -20.79
C GLU A 101 21.50 23.33 -20.07
N GLU A 102 20.76 22.30 -20.48
CA GLU A 102 19.45 21.95 -19.98
C GLU A 102 19.37 21.82 -18.45
N TYR A 103 20.46 21.34 -17.81
CA TYR A 103 20.47 21.20 -16.34
C TYR A 103 20.65 22.55 -15.65
N LEU A 104 21.47 23.42 -16.18
CA LEU A 104 21.69 24.77 -15.62
C LEU A 104 20.44 25.63 -15.78
N GLN A 105 19.79 25.56 -16.93
CA GLN A 105 18.51 26.23 -17.18
C GLN A 105 17.42 25.70 -16.23
N ALA A 106 17.34 24.36 -16.04
CA ALA A 106 16.38 23.75 -15.14
C ALA A 106 16.58 24.16 -13.66
N ILE A 107 17.84 24.39 -13.23
CA ILE A 107 18.14 24.89 -11.89
C ILE A 107 17.51 26.28 -11.71
N ILE A 108 17.73 27.17 -12.68
CA ILE A 108 17.19 28.54 -12.61
C ILE A 108 15.65 28.50 -12.62
N ASP A 109 15.05 27.66 -13.50
CA ASP A 109 13.59 27.52 -13.59
C ASP A 109 12.99 26.97 -12.29
N GLY A 110 13.69 26.03 -11.63
CA GLY A 110 13.27 25.47 -10.35
C GLY A 110 13.24 26.50 -9.24
N VAL A 111 14.32 27.27 -9.11
CA VAL A 111 14.46 28.34 -8.11
C VAL A 111 13.49 29.49 -8.40
N MET A 112 13.27 29.82 -9.68
CA MET A 112 12.32 30.86 -10.08
C MET A 112 10.90 30.59 -9.55
N ARG A 113 10.49 29.32 -9.39
CA ARG A 113 9.18 28.96 -8.84
C ARG A 113 8.98 29.45 -7.40
N ASP A 114 10.05 29.60 -6.63
CA ASP A 114 9.96 30.14 -5.25
C ASP A 114 9.65 31.65 -5.22
N THR A 115 9.66 32.33 -6.39
CA THR A 115 9.25 33.72 -6.52
C THR A 115 7.75 33.90 -6.83
N PHE A 116 6.98 32.81 -6.98
CA PHE A 116 5.54 32.81 -7.17
C PHE A 116 4.83 32.33 -5.91
N ASP A 117 3.62 32.84 -5.67
CA ASP A 117 2.74 32.38 -4.58
C ASP A 117 1.87 31.18 -5.03
N ASP A 118 2.39 30.35 -5.91
CA ASP A 118 1.66 29.22 -6.46
C ASP A 118 1.55 28.08 -5.45
N GLU A 119 0.35 27.48 -5.41
CA GLU A 119 0.14 26.24 -4.68
C GLU A 119 0.36 25.03 -5.60
N TYR A 120 0.94 23.97 -5.06
CA TYR A 120 1.10 22.70 -5.77
C TYR A 120 -0.21 21.93 -5.66
N GLU A 121 -0.86 21.61 -6.78
CA GLU A 121 -2.10 20.85 -6.79
C GLU A 121 -1.82 19.34 -6.75
N THR A 122 -0.86 18.88 -7.53
CA THR A 122 -0.56 17.46 -7.73
C THR A 122 0.88 17.12 -7.35
N PHE A 123 1.14 15.81 -7.19
CA PHE A 123 2.51 15.30 -7.04
C PHE A 123 3.41 15.73 -8.22
N GLU A 124 2.88 15.75 -9.44
CA GLU A 124 3.67 16.12 -10.62
C GLU A 124 4.14 17.57 -10.56
N ASP A 125 3.37 18.47 -9.96
CA ASP A 125 3.77 19.88 -9.80
C ASP A 125 4.95 20.00 -8.85
N VAL A 126 4.87 19.36 -7.68
CA VAL A 126 5.99 19.38 -6.72
C VAL A 126 7.19 18.57 -7.24
N ARG A 127 6.97 17.53 -8.05
CA ARG A 127 8.05 16.79 -8.69
C ARG A 127 8.84 17.65 -9.66
N LYS A 128 8.16 18.46 -10.48
CA LYS A 128 8.81 19.41 -11.39
C LYS A 128 9.65 20.44 -10.63
N TYR A 129 9.12 20.94 -9.50
CA TYR A 129 9.90 21.82 -8.61
C TYR A 129 11.17 21.11 -8.10
N CYS A 130 11.01 19.92 -7.50
CA CYS A 130 12.14 19.14 -6.97
C CYS A 130 13.16 18.76 -8.04
N TYR A 131 12.72 18.57 -9.30
CA TYR A 131 13.64 18.34 -10.42
C TYR A 131 14.59 19.52 -10.58
N GLY A 132 14.08 20.75 -10.65
CA GLY A 132 14.91 21.95 -10.82
C GLY A 132 15.87 22.17 -9.66
N VAL A 133 15.34 22.24 -8.43
CA VAL A 133 16.13 22.64 -7.25
C VAL A 133 17.06 21.55 -6.70
N ALA A 134 16.92 20.30 -7.13
CA ALA A 134 17.73 19.19 -6.59
C ALA A 134 18.20 18.19 -7.65
N SER A 135 17.31 17.64 -8.49
CA SER A 135 17.71 16.63 -9.48
C SER A 135 18.63 17.20 -10.55
N ALA A 136 18.34 18.39 -11.08
CA ALA A 136 19.17 19.07 -12.05
C ALA A 136 20.55 19.44 -11.47
N VAL A 137 20.62 19.83 -10.18
CA VAL A 137 21.88 20.04 -9.46
C VAL A 137 22.67 18.74 -9.39
N GLY A 138 22.02 17.62 -9.06
CA GLY A 138 22.64 16.28 -9.05
C GLY A 138 23.15 15.88 -10.43
N LEU A 139 22.35 16.10 -11.48
CA LEU A 139 22.71 15.84 -12.88
C LEU A 139 23.91 16.66 -13.34
N ALA A 140 23.95 17.95 -13.05
CA ALA A 140 25.15 18.79 -13.36
C ALA A 140 26.38 18.31 -12.56
N SER A 141 26.20 17.94 -11.29
CA SER A 141 27.28 17.50 -10.40
C SER A 141 27.97 16.21 -10.88
N ILE A 142 27.24 15.24 -11.44
CA ILE A 142 27.86 13.98 -11.93
C ILE A 142 28.83 14.22 -13.10
N TYR A 143 28.67 15.27 -13.91
CA TYR A 143 29.64 15.65 -14.92
C TYR A 143 30.95 16.14 -14.30
N VAL A 144 30.86 16.80 -13.15
CA VAL A 144 32.07 17.21 -12.40
C VAL A 144 32.67 15.98 -11.69
N PHE A 145 31.88 15.11 -11.07
CA PHE A 145 32.38 13.89 -10.44
C PHE A 145 32.99 12.91 -11.43
N GLY A 146 32.43 12.84 -12.64
CA GLY A 146 32.77 11.89 -13.71
C GLY A 146 32.02 10.58 -13.55
N PHE A 147 31.49 10.09 -14.65
CA PHE A 147 30.79 8.80 -14.73
C PHE A 147 31.07 8.13 -16.09
N LYS A 148 30.83 6.82 -16.15
CA LYS A 148 31.02 5.99 -17.36
C LYS A 148 29.70 5.44 -17.87
N ASN A 149 28.83 5.02 -16.94
CA ASN A 149 27.56 4.40 -17.26
C ASN A 149 26.46 5.45 -17.45
N PRO A 150 25.76 5.49 -18.60
CA PRO A 150 24.67 6.44 -18.84
C PRO A 150 23.56 6.40 -17.79
N ARG A 151 23.33 5.22 -17.15
CA ARG A 151 22.35 5.02 -16.10
C ARG A 151 22.63 5.84 -14.83
N THR A 152 23.86 6.35 -14.68
CA THR A 152 24.23 7.27 -13.59
C THR A 152 23.39 8.55 -13.62
N LYS A 153 22.86 8.97 -14.79
CA LYS A 153 21.93 10.10 -14.86
C LYS A 153 20.62 9.81 -14.14
N GLU A 154 20.03 8.64 -14.38
CA GLU A 154 18.80 8.21 -13.67
C GLU A 154 19.03 8.08 -12.16
N PHE A 155 20.21 7.59 -11.76
CA PHE A 155 20.63 7.56 -10.35
C PHE A 155 20.69 8.97 -9.76
N ALA A 156 21.34 9.92 -10.42
CA ALA A 156 21.50 11.29 -9.94
C ALA A 156 20.16 12.01 -9.82
N GLU A 157 19.29 11.85 -10.81
CA GLU A 157 17.93 12.40 -10.80
C GLU A 157 17.12 11.85 -9.61
N SER A 158 17.09 10.52 -9.47
CA SER A 158 16.37 9.87 -8.38
C SER A 158 16.90 10.25 -6.99
N LEU A 159 18.23 10.34 -6.84
CA LEU A 159 18.83 10.78 -5.58
C LEU A 159 18.49 12.24 -5.29
N GLY A 160 18.47 13.13 -6.29
CA GLY A 160 18.02 14.50 -6.13
C GLY A 160 16.62 14.59 -5.54
N TYR A 161 15.66 13.83 -6.09
CA TYR A 161 14.32 13.72 -5.52
C TYR A 161 14.33 13.22 -4.06
N ALA A 162 15.10 12.16 -3.77
CA ALA A 162 15.19 11.63 -2.41
C ALA A 162 15.66 12.68 -1.39
N LEU A 163 16.69 13.45 -1.76
CA LEU A 163 17.24 14.51 -0.93
C LEU A 163 16.21 15.64 -0.70
N GLN A 164 15.55 16.09 -1.77
CA GLN A 164 14.61 17.21 -1.69
C GLN A 164 13.32 16.84 -0.96
N PHE A 165 12.74 15.66 -1.21
CA PHE A 165 11.59 15.21 -0.43
C PHE A 165 11.93 15.00 1.06
N THR A 166 13.19 14.68 1.38
CA THR A 166 13.64 14.66 2.78
C THR A 166 13.71 16.06 3.38
N ASN A 167 14.17 17.07 2.61
CA ASN A 167 14.14 18.48 3.05
C ASN A 167 12.71 18.94 3.29
N ILE A 168 11.82 18.74 2.32
CA ILE A 168 10.40 19.14 2.42
C ILE A 168 9.76 18.54 3.68
N LEU A 169 10.00 17.25 3.97
CA LEU A 169 9.48 16.63 5.19
C LEU A 169 10.12 17.18 6.46
N ARG A 170 11.44 17.38 6.45
CA ARG A 170 12.17 17.90 7.61
C ARG A 170 11.71 19.31 7.99
N ASP A 171 11.46 20.13 6.98
CA ASP A 171 11.24 21.57 7.14
C ASP A 171 9.75 21.94 7.10
N VAL A 172 8.81 20.97 6.86
CA VAL A 172 7.39 21.20 6.64
C VAL A 172 6.71 22.10 7.69
N VAL A 173 7.09 21.98 8.96
CA VAL A 173 6.54 22.78 10.06
C VAL A 173 7.18 24.18 10.09
N ASP A 174 8.48 24.26 9.84
CA ASP A 174 9.23 25.52 9.82
C ASP A 174 8.78 26.40 8.64
N ASP A 175 8.71 25.81 7.44
CA ASP A 175 8.24 26.49 6.22
C ASP A 175 6.80 27.01 6.37
N ALA A 176 5.89 26.21 6.94
CA ALA A 176 4.51 26.61 7.16
C ALA A 176 4.40 27.76 8.18
N ARG A 177 5.28 27.81 9.21
CA ARG A 177 5.26 28.84 10.25
C ARG A 177 5.93 30.15 9.83
N THR A 178 7.12 30.04 9.23
CA THR A 178 7.98 31.19 8.95
C THR A 178 7.74 31.76 7.56
N LEU A 179 7.65 30.90 6.56
CA LEU A 179 7.52 31.30 5.15
C LEU A 179 6.07 31.33 4.66
N LYS A 180 5.13 30.79 5.45
CA LYS A 180 3.72 30.57 5.06
C LYS A 180 3.59 29.75 3.75
N ARG A 181 4.61 28.97 3.43
CA ARG A 181 4.69 28.12 2.22
C ARG A 181 4.40 26.66 2.56
N SER A 182 3.88 25.95 1.59
CA SER A 182 3.71 24.49 1.64
C SER A 182 4.10 23.88 0.30
N TYR A 183 5.01 22.91 0.36
CA TYR A 183 5.39 22.06 -0.78
C TYR A 183 4.58 20.75 -0.80
N VAL A 184 3.51 20.66 0.00
CA VAL A 184 2.63 19.49 0.02
C VAL A 184 1.48 19.76 -0.96
N PRO A 185 1.25 18.87 -1.96
CA PRO A 185 0.15 19.03 -2.89
C PRO A 185 -1.22 19.09 -2.22
N SER A 186 -2.11 19.99 -2.70
CA SER A 186 -3.44 20.15 -2.12
C SER A 186 -4.28 18.88 -2.18
N ARG A 187 -4.16 18.08 -3.25
CA ARG A 187 -4.83 16.77 -3.33
C ARG A 187 -4.36 15.78 -2.27
N GLU A 188 -3.12 15.88 -1.85
CA GLU A 188 -2.59 15.02 -0.76
C GLU A 188 -3.09 15.52 0.59
N LEU A 189 -3.10 16.83 0.82
CA LEU A 189 -3.71 17.41 2.01
C LEU A 189 -5.17 16.95 2.16
N GLU A 190 -5.94 17.00 1.08
CA GLU A 190 -7.34 16.54 1.04
C GLU A 190 -7.43 15.03 1.32
N ALA A 191 -6.60 14.20 0.67
CA ALA A 191 -6.61 12.75 0.84
C ALA A 191 -6.36 12.31 2.29
N PHE A 192 -5.56 13.07 3.03
CA PHE A 192 -5.29 12.82 4.45
C PHE A 192 -6.18 13.64 5.41
N GLY A 193 -7.08 14.49 4.91
CA GLY A 193 -7.93 15.33 5.76
C GLY A 193 -7.14 16.36 6.57
N VAL A 194 -6.09 16.93 5.98
CA VAL A 194 -5.21 17.93 6.57
C VAL A 194 -5.41 19.25 5.83
N ARG A 195 -5.54 20.35 6.56
CA ARG A 195 -5.56 21.69 5.97
C ARG A 195 -4.13 22.26 5.96
N LYS A 196 -3.84 23.20 5.06
CA LYS A 196 -2.53 23.86 4.98
C LYS A 196 -2.10 24.50 6.31
N GLU A 197 -3.05 25.10 7.02
CA GLU A 197 -2.81 25.75 8.32
C GLU A 197 -2.44 24.75 9.43
N ASP A 198 -2.90 23.49 9.32
CA ASP A 198 -2.60 22.44 10.28
C ASP A 198 -1.10 22.08 10.27
N LEU A 199 -0.39 22.30 9.14
CA LEU A 199 1.04 22.05 9.02
C LEU A 199 1.88 22.92 9.94
N ALA A 200 1.43 24.14 10.26
CA ALA A 200 2.13 25.04 11.18
C ALA A 200 2.02 24.56 12.64
N ASP A 201 0.98 23.81 13.00
CA ASP A 201 0.81 23.21 14.33
C ASP A 201 0.19 21.80 14.21
N PRO A 202 0.98 20.78 13.85
CA PRO A 202 0.48 19.42 13.63
C PRO A 202 -0.20 18.77 14.83
N SER A 203 0.03 19.29 16.05
CA SER A 203 -0.61 18.76 17.26
C SER A 203 -2.13 18.94 17.26
N LYS A 204 -2.66 19.88 16.47
CA LYS A 204 -4.09 20.15 16.33
C LYS A 204 -4.83 19.17 15.43
N ASN A 205 -4.10 18.48 14.53
CA ASN A 205 -4.70 17.52 13.62
C ASN A 205 -3.86 16.22 13.58
N PRO A 206 -4.32 15.12 14.20
CA PRO A 206 -3.58 13.86 14.26
C PRO A 206 -3.32 13.25 12.87
N ASN A 207 -4.05 13.65 11.83
CA ASN A 207 -3.83 13.19 10.47
C ASN A 207 -2.53 13.74 9.86
N CYS A 208 -1.97 14.83 10.38
CA CYS A 208 -0.64 15.33 9.98
C CYS A 208 0.42 14.23 10.12
N LYS A 209 0.35 13.41 11.16
CA LYS A 209 1.26 12.30 11.36
C LYS A 209 1.19 11.26 10.23
N LYS A 210 -0.01 10.97 9.74
CA LYS A 210 -0.21 10.04 8.60
C LYS A 210 0.34 10.64 7.30
N LEU A 211 0.08 11.93 7.08
CA LEU A 211 0.64 12.66 5.95
C LEU A 211 2.17 12.65 5.98
N PHE A 212 2.80 12.90 7.13
CA PHE A 212 4.26 12.87 7.27
C PHE A 212 4.84 11.47 7.08
N ALA A 213 4.13 10.44 7.52
CA ALA A 213 4.50 9.05 7.24
C ALA A 213 4.43 8.72 5.73
N PHE A 214 3.46 9.26 5.03
CA PHE A 214 3.37 9.16 3.57
C PHE A 214 4.50 9.93 2.87
N MET A 215 4.84 11.14 3.31
CA MET A 215 5.98 11.90 2.79
C MET A 215 7.31 11.17 3.02
N TYR A 216 7.48 10.52 4.18
CA TYR A 216 8.61 9.63 4.46
C TYR A 216 8.65 8.46 3.47
N PHE A 217 7.51 7.81 3.22
CA PHE A 217 7.40 6.69 2.26
C PHE A 217 7.85 7.13 0.87
N ARG A 218 7.42 8.30 0.39
CA ARG A 218 7.85 8.90 -0.87
C ARG A 218 9.37 9.12 -0.92
N ALA A 219 9.94 9.78 0.07
CA ALA A 219 11.39 10.00 0.11
C ALA A 219 12.15 8.67 0.11
N LYS A 220 11.67 7.66 0.85
CA LYS A 220 12.25 6.31 0.90
C LYS A 220 12.15 5.58 -0.43
N HIS A 221 11.04 5.73 -1.16
CA HIS A 221 10.90 5.23 -2.53
C HIS A 221 12.08 5.71 -3.40
N PHE A 222 12.34 7.01 -3.44
CA PHE A 222 13.42 7.55 -4.28
C PHE A 222 14.81 7.13 -3.80
N PHE A 223 15.05 6.97 -2.50
CA PHE A 223 16.29 6.35 -2.01
C PHE A 223 16.44 4.92 -2.49
N ASN A 224 15.39 4.11 -2.41
CA ASN A 224 15.43 2.73 -2.85
C ASN A 224 15.55 2.62 -4.37
N LYS A 225 14.91 3.51 -5.13
CA LYS A 225 15.07 3.65 -6.58
C LYS A 225 16.53 3.97 -6.94
N SER A 226 17.13 4.95 -6.25
CA SER A 226 18.56 5.28 -6.44
C SER A 226 19.47 4.08 -6.15
N ARG A 227 19.16 3.26 -5.13
CA ARG A 227 19.94 2.05 -4.80
C ARG A 227 19.93 1.02 -5.92
N ARG A 228 18.81 0.88 -6.64
CA ARG A 228 18.68 -0.01 -7.78
C ARG A 228 19.35 0.53 -9.04
N LEU A 229 19.41 1.85 -9.16
CA LEU A 229 19.98 2.56 -10.32
C LEU A 229 21.50 2.76 -10.26
N LEU A 230 22.12 2.67 -9.07
CA LEU A 230 23.53 2.98 -8.85
C LEU A 230 24.45 2.00 -9.61
N PRO A 231 25.21 2.43 -10.66
CA PRO A 231 26.12 1.56 -11.37
C PRO A 231 27.36 1.24 -10.53
N ALA A 232 27.75 -0.03 -10.52
CA ALA A 232 28.89 -0.50 -9.72
C ALA A 232 30.23 0.18 -10.12
N GLU A 233 30.44 0.41 -11.43
CA GLU A 233 31.64 1.01 -11.98
C GLU A 233 31.81 2.49 -11.63
N ASP A 234 30.71 3.21 -11.33
CA ASP A 234 30.74 4.64 -11.02
C ASP A 234 30.73 4.95 -9.52
N LYS A 235 30.55 3.95 -8.66
CA LYS A 235 30.47 4.14 -7.19
C LYS A 235 31.64 4.96 -6.63
N ARG A 236 32.85 4.76 -7.14
CA ARG A 236 34.03 5.44 -6.62
C ARG A 236 34.02 6.93 -6.96
N SER A 237 33.67 7.30 -8.19
CA SER A 237 33.57 8.70 -8.61
C SER A 237 32.39 9.40 -7.97
N LEU A 238 31.31 8.66 -7.66
CA LEU A 238 30.11 9.15 -7.00
C LEU A 238 30.21 9.21 -5.46
N ALA A 239 31.41 9.02 -4.86
CA ALA A 239 31.59 9.09 -3.41
C ALA A 239 30.98 10.36 -2.76
N PRO A 240 31.07 11.56 -3.34
CA PRO A 240 30.40 12.76 -2.79
C PRO A 240 28.87 12.60 -2.74
N ALA A 241 28.25 12.06 -3.77
CA ALA A 241 26.81 11.79 -3.81
C ALA A 241 26.41 10.75 -2.78
N LEU A 242 27.21 9.71 -2.58
CA LEU A 242 26.97 8.67 -1.55
C LEU A 242 27.10 9.20 -0.12
N ILE A 243 27.96 10.19 0.11
CA ILE A 243 28.04 10.89 1.40
C ILE A 243 26.75 11.68 1.66
N MET A 244 26.28 12.44 0.67
CA MET A 244 25.01 13.16 0.75
C MET A 244 23.85 12.20 1.02
N TRP A 245 23.79 11.10 0.27
CA TRP A 245 22.82 10.05 0.52
C TRP A 245 22.82 9.60 2.00
N ALA A 246 23.99 9.19 2.52
CA ALA A 246 24.10 8.68 3.90
C ALA A 246 23.63 9.70 4.95
N ILE A 247 23.93 10.98 4.74
CA ILE A 247 23.50 12.07 5.63
C ILE A 247 21.97 12.23 5.58
N TYR A 248 21.40 12.31 4.40
CA TYR A 248 19.98 12.57 4.22
C TYR A 248 19.11 11.35 4.58
N GLU A 249 19.55 10.14 4.24
CA GLU A 249 18.87 8.92 4.68
C GLU A 249 18.86 8.83 6.22
N LYS A 250 19.96 9.26 6.89
CA LYS A 250 19.99 9.34 8.36
C LYS A 250 19.03 10.39 8.91
N ILE A 251 18.87 11.53 8.25
CA ILE A 251 17.86 12.54 8.61
C ILE A 251 16.47 11.91 8.50
N LEU A 252 16.16 11.32 7.36
CA LEU A 252 14.87 10.68 7.09
C LEU A 252 14.53 9.59 8.13
N GLU A 253 15.47 8.70 8.44
CA GLU A 253 15.27 7.66 9.46
C GLU A 253 15.13 8.24 10.87
N SER A 254 15.76 9.39 11.15
CA SER A 254 15.59 10.07 12.43
C SER A 254 14.18 10.65 12.61
N LEU A 255 13.58 11.21 11.53
CA LEU A 255 12.20 11.70 11.54
C LEU A 255 11.20 10.56 11.79
N LYS A 256 11.42 9.39 11.19
CA LYS A 256 10.66 8.18 11.52
C LYS A 256 10.84 7.76 12.98
N GLY A 257 12.06 7.86 13.51
CA GLY A 257 12.38 7.55 14.91
C GLY A 257 11.66 8.46 15.92
N LEU A 258 11.26 9.66 15.50
CA LEU A 258 10.39 10.58 16.25
C LEU A 258 8.91 10.27 16.09
N ASP A 259 8.57 9.15 15.48
CA ASP A 259 7.19 8.73 15.18
C ASP A 259 6.42 9.81 14.39
N PHE A 260 7.14 10.51 13.50
CA PHE A 260 6.64 11.62 12.67
C PHE A 260 6.13 12.84 13.45
N GLU A 261 6.54 13.01 14.68
CA GLU A 261 6.39 14.27 15.42
C GLU A 261 7.48 15.25 14.95
N ILE A 262 7.21 15.95 13.84
CA ILE A 262 8.19 16.84 13.22
C ILE A 262 8.39 18.09 14.10
N PRO A 263 9.61 18.35 14.57
CA PRO A 263 9.86 19.51 15.43
C PRO A 263 9.85 20.81 14.62
N ALA A 264 9.45 21.91 15.25
CA ALA A 264 9.46 23.24 14.64
C ALA A 264 10.87 23.72 14.23
N LYS A 265 11.92 23.23 14.91
CA LYS A 265 13.32 23.47 14.49
C LYS A 265 13.83 22.27 13.72
N PRO A 266 14.35 22.47 12.49
CA PRO A 266 14.81 21.37 11.65
C PRO A 266 15.85 20.49 12.35
N PHE A 267 15.69 19.17 12.20
CA PHE A 267 16.62 18.19 12.73
C PHE A 267 17.99 18.30 12.05
N LYS A 268 19.06 18.36 12.85
CA LYS A 268 20.45 18.50 12.36
C LYS A 268 21.34 17.39 12.90
N ILE A 269 22.13 16.78 12.02
CA ILE A 269 23.16 15.81 12.41
C ILE A 269 24.40 16.56 12.92
N SER A 270 24.98 16.11 14.03
CA SER A 270 26.21 16.68 14.56
C SER A 270 27.39 16.54 13.58
N LYS A 271 28.39 17.44 13.68
CA LYS A 271 29.59 17.38 12.83
C LYS A 271 30.28 16.01 12.90
N PHE A 272 30.44 15.46 14.09
CA PHE A 272 31.02 14.13 14.30
C PHE A 272 30.21 13.03 13.64
N GLY A 273 28.87 13.11 13.76
CA GLY A 273 27.95 12.21 13.06
C GLY A 273 28.11 12.24 11.55
N LYS A 274 28.23 13.43 10.95
CA LYS A 274 28.48 13.59 9.50
C LYS A 274 29.81 12.96 9.07
N ILE A 275 30.88 13.16 9.85
CA ILE A 275 32.21 12.57 9.56
C ILE A 275 32.12 11.04 9.57
N ARG A 276 31.47 10.46 10.57
CA ARG A 276 31.30 9.00 10.63
C ARG A 276 30.50 8.47 9.43
N LEU A 277 29.38 9.10 9.08
CA LEU A 277 28.60 8.72 7.90
C LEU A 277 29.39 8.83 6.60
N ALA A 278 30.19 9.88 6.46
CA ALA A 278 31.04 10.07 5.28
C ALA A 278 32.10 8.97 5.16
N LEU A 279 32.78 8.62 6.25
CA LEU A 279 33.77 7.53 6.26
C LEU A 279 33.14 6.18 5.91
N ASP A 280 31.95 5.90 6.45
CA ASP A 280 31.19 4.69 6.12
C ASP A 280 30.76 4.67 4.64
N ALA A 281 30.30 5.80 4.09
CA ALA A 281 29.93 5.91 2.68
C ALA A 281 31.15 5.70 1.75
N ILE A 282 32.30 6.31 2.04
CA ILE A 282 33.55 6.12 1.29
C ILE A 282 34.01 4.65 1.36
N LYS A 283 33.88 4.01 2.51
CA LYS A 283 34.22 2.59 2.64
C LYS A 283 33.33 1.74 1.73
N ARG A 284 32.04 1.98 1.75
CA ARG A 284 31.04 1.26 0.93
C ARG A 284 31.25 1.50 -0.57
N SER A 285 31.67 2.70 -0.98
CA SER A 285 31.91 3.00 -2.40
C SER A 285 33.03 2.14 -3.01
N LYS A 286 33.89 1.55 -2.18
CA LYS A 286 35.01 0.69 -2.60
C LYS A 286 34.65 -0.81 -2.66
N VAL A 287 33.46 -1.20 -2.16
CA VAL A 287 33.02 -2.60 -2.12
C VAL A 287 32.11 -2.86 -3.31
N PRO A 288 32.35 -3.89 -4.14
CA PRO A 288 31.40 -4.33 -5.15
C PRO A 288 30.12 -4.82 -4.49
N ASP A 289 28.94 -4.51 -5.07
CA ASP A 289 27.69 -5.12 -4.59
C ASP A 289 27.65 -6.59 -4.96
N ALA A 290 27.19 -7.41 -4.03
CA ALA A 290 27.06 -8.84 -4.23
C ALA A 290 25.94 -9.23 -5.21
N GLU A 291 24.97 -8.34 -5.49
CA GLU A 291 23.89 -8.55 -6.46
C GLU A 291 23.42 -7.22 -7.05
N ASN A 292 23.42 -7.13 -8.39
CA ASN A 292 22.66 -6.11 -9.11
C ASN A 292 21.17 -6.40 -8.95
N LYS A 293 20.51 -5.78 -7.97
CA LYS A 293 19.05 -5.79 -7.94
C LYS A 293 18.53 -5.13 -9.22
N THR A 294 17.81 -5.90 -10.03
CA THR A 294 17.25 -5.40 -11.28
C THR A 294 16.28 -4.27 -10.98
N TYR A 295 16.56 -3.09 -11.53
CA TYR A 295 15.61 -1.99 -11.61
C TYR A 295 14.75 -2.21 -12.85
N GLY A 296 13.47 -1.84 -12.77
CA GLY A 296 12.61 -1.90 -13.95
C GLY A 296 11.21 -1.34 -13.69
N ARG A 297 10.47 -1.24 -14.78
CA ARG A 297 9.03 -0.95 -14.76
C ARG A 297 8.26 -2.18 -14.33
N ALA A 298 7.54 -2.05 -13.23
CA ALA A 298 6.67 -3.09 -12.69
C ALA A 298 5.22 -2.82 -13.08
N LEU A 299 4.63 -3.73 -13.83
CA LEU A 299 3.23 -3.68 -14.22
C LEU A 299 2.43 -4.62 -13.33
N VAL A 300 1.38 -4.10 -12.69
CA VAL A 300 0.48 -4.87 -11.82
C VAL A 300 -0.89 -4.97 -12.48
N LEU A 301 -1.39 -6.18 -12.69
CA LEU A 301 -2.72 -6.43 -13.24
C LEU A 301 -3.70 -6.75 -12.12
N GLY A 302 -4.74 -5.92 -11.99
CA GLY A 302 -5.83 -6.09 -11.03
C GLY A 302 -5.70 -5.19 -9.79
N GLY A 303 -6.72 -4.39 -9.54
CA GLY A 303 -6.82 -3.43 -8.43
C GLY A 303 -7.52 -3.98 -7.17
N GLY A 304 -7.51 -5.31 -6.97
CA GLY A 304 -7.96 -5.95 -5.72
C GLY A 304 -6.92 -5.82 -4.61
N ILE A 305 -7.19 -6.45 -3.44
CA ILE A 305 -6.28 -6.43 -2.27
C ILE A 305 -4.85 -6.82 -2.65
N ALA A 306 -4.67 -7.98 -3.33
CA ALA A 306 -3.35 -8.47 -3.70
C ALA A 306 -2.60 -7.48 -4.61
N GLY A 307 -3.29 -6.93 -5.64
CA GLY A 307 -2.65 -6.01 -6.59
C GLY A 307 -2.31 -4.65 -5.96
N MET A 308 -3.23 -4.07 -5.18
CA MET A 308 -2.97 -2.80 -4.48
C MET A 308 -1.81 -2.94 -3.49
N GLN A 309 -1.79 -4.02 -2.70
CA GLN A 309 -0.69 -4.29 -1.77
C GLN A 309 0.63 -4.52 -2.50
N THR A 310 0.62 -5.29 -3.61
CA THR A 310 1.80 -5.50 -4.45
C THR A 310 2.31 -4.18 -5.00
N ALA A 311 1.43 -3.32 -5.53
CA ALA A 311 1.81 -2.02 -6.08
C ALA A 311 2.43 -1.09 -5.03
N VAL A 312 1.81 -0.97 -3.84
CA VAL A 312 2.36 -0.18 -2.74
C VAL A 312 3.71 -0.73 -2.28
N ARG A 313 3.86 -2.06 -2.18
CA ARG A 313 5.11 -2.70 -1.80
C ARG A 313 6.21 -2.45 -2.83
N LEU A 314 5.90 -2.58 -4.13
CA LEU A 314 6.84 -2.27 -5.22
C LEU A 314 7.28 -0.81 -5.20
N CYS A 315 6.36 0.12 -4.94
CA CYS A 315 6.71 1.52 -4.71
C CYS A 315 7.69 1.65 -3.54
N SER A 316 7.44 0.98 -2.40
CA SER A 316 8.35 1.03 -1.25
C SER A 316 9.75 0.50 -1.57
N GLU A 317 9.87 -0.44 -2.51
CA GLU A 317 11.12 -1.03 -2.99
C GLU A 317 11.80 -0.22 -4.11
N GLY A 318 11.20 0.87 -4.57
CA GLY A 318 11.77 1.79 -5.57
C GLY A 318 11.55 1.38 -7.02
N PHE A 319 10.51 0.58 -7.32
CA PHE A 319 10.11 0.30 -8.70
C PHE A 319 9.25 1.43 -9.29
N ASP A 320 9.31 1.61 -10.60
CA ASP A 320 8.33 2.40 -11.34
C ASP A 320 7.09 1.52 -11.57
N VAL A 321 5.99 1.88 -10.93
CA VAL A 321 4.79 1.03 -10.88
C VAL A 321 3.69 1.58 -11.78
N GLU A 322 3.09 0.71 -12.59
CA GLU A 322 1.80 0.96 -13.22
C GLU A 322 0.83 -0.17 -12.85
N LEU A 323 -0.33 0.21 -12.29
CA LEU A 323 -1.42 -0.71 -11.96
C LEU A 323 -2.55 -0.53 -12.98
N VAL A 324 -2.98 -1.65 -13.58
CA VAL A 324 -4.08 -1.69 -14.56
C VAL A 324 -5.25 -2.45 -13.97
N GLU A 325 -6.43 -1.81 -13.89
CA GLU A 325 -7.68 -2.39 -13.38
C GLU A 325 -8.78 -2.31 -14.43
N ALA A 326 -9.45 -3.43 -14.67
CA ALA A 326 -10.52 -3.55 -15.67
C ALA A 326 -11.77 -2.76 -15.32
N ARG A 327 -12.08 -2.59 -14.03
CA ARG A 327 -13.24 -1.85 -13.54
C ARG A 327 -12.92 -0.37 -13.33
N ALA A 328 -13.96 0.45 -13.25
CA ALA A 328 -13.81 1.88 -12.94
C ALA A 328 -13.30 2.12 -11.51
N ASN A 329 -13.64 1.24 -10.59
CA ASN A 329 -13.25 1.34 -9.18
C ASN A 329 -12.29 0.21 -8.80
N MET A 330 -11.31 0.53 -7.94
CA MET A 330 -10.49 -0.47 -7.27
C MET A 330 -11.35 -1.31 -6.33
N GLY A 331 -10.83 -2.45 -5.86
CA GLY A 331 -11.51 -3.30 -4.88
C GLY A 331 -11.68 -4.75 -5.32
N GLY A 332 -11.64 -5.03 -6.61
CA GLY A 332 -11.81 -6.38 -7.13
C GLY A 332 -13.16 -6.99 -6.72
N ARG A 333 -13.15 -8.10 -5.98
CA ARG A 333 -14.36 -8.74 -5.45
C ARG A 333 -15.00 -8.00 -4.26
N ALA A 334 -14.28 -7.11 -3.59
CA ALA A 334 -14.83 -6.24 -2.57
C ALA A 334 -15.41 -4.98 -3.22
N SER A 335 -16.56 -5.09 -3.88
CA SER A 335 -17.27 -3.97 -4.52
C SER A 335 -18.37 -3.41 -3.61
N ALA A 336 -18.81 -2.18 -3.89
CA ALA A 336 -19.91 -1.53 -3.17
C ALA A 336 -21.13 -1.35 -4.05
N LEU A 337 -22.30 -1.27 -3.41
CA LEU A 337 -23.58 -0.94 -3.99
C LEU A 337 -24.31 0.11 -3.12
N GLU A 338 -25.19 0.89 -3.71
CA GLU A 338 -26.04 1.84 -2.98
C GLU A 338 -27.48 1.31 -2.91
N TRP A 339 -28.04 1.28 -1.70
CA TRP A 339 -29.40 0.84 -1.50
C TRP A 339 -29.98 1.45 -0.24
N ARG A 340 -31.22 2.00 -0.35
CA ARG A 340 -31.97 2.62 0.75
C ARG A 340 -31.17 3.65 1.58
N GLY A 341 -30.40 4.50 0.88
CA GLY A 341 -29.60 5.55 1.51
C GLY A 341 -28.37 5.03 2.27
N ALA A 342 -28.00 3.76 2.07
CA ALA A 342 -26.79 3.18 2.62
C ALA A 342 -25.86 2.71 1.50
N ARG A 343 -24.56 2.95 1.68
CA ARG A 343 -23.51 2.39 0.83
C ARG A 343 -22.99 1.10 1.46
N LEU A 344 -23.25 -0.02 0.79
CA LEU A 344 -23.05 -1.38 1.28
C LEU A 344 -21.97 -2.09 0.46
N ASP A 345 -21.25 -3.04 1.08
CA ASP A 345 -20.41 -3.96 0.32
C ASP A 345 -21.31 -4.93 -0.49
N ASN A 346 -20.78 -5.57 -1.51
CA ASN A 346 -21.50 -6.63 -2.24
C ASN A 346 -21.75 -7.89 -1.37
N GLY A 347 -21.21 -7.92 -0.19
CA GLY A 347 -21.34 -8.86 0.89
C GLY A 347 -20.49 -8.41 2.07
N THR A 348 -20.89 -8.68 3.31
CA THR A 348 -20.16 -8.22 4.48
C THR A 348 -18.77 -8.86 4.57
N HIS A 349 -17.73 -8.07 4.39
CA HIS A 349 -16.33 -8.48 4.50
C HIS A 349 -15.85 -8.42 5.96
N ALA A 350 -16.24 -9.41 6.78
CA ALA A 350 -15.72 -9.53 8.13
C ALA A 350 -14.26 -9.99 8.11
N LEU A 351 -13.39 -9.27 8.81
CA LEU A 351 -11.97 -9.62 8.97
C LEU A 351 -11.77 -10.34 10.29
N MET A 352 -10.76 -11.18 10.38
CA MET A 352 -10.37 -11.81 11.64
C MET A 352 -9.06 -11.22 12.17
N GLY A 353 -8.91 -11.16 13.48
CA GLY A 353 -7.72 -10.63 14.13
C GLY A 353 -6.41 -11.36 13.79
N CYS A 354 -6.51 -12.55 13.21
CA CYS A 354 -5.36 -13.31 12.68
C CYS A 354 -4.93 -12.89 11.25
N TYR A 355 -5.51 -11.84 10.67
CA TYR A 355 -5.15 -11.35 9.33
C TYR A 355 -3.88 -10.49 9.37
N ASP A 356 -2.78 -11.12 9.83
CA ASP A 356 -1.50 -10.45 10.10
C ASP A 356 -0.93 -9.74 8.85
N ASN A 357 -1.07 -10.35 7.64
CA ASN A 357 -0.58 -9.77 6.39
C ASN A 357 -1.39 -8.56 5.96
N PHE A 358 -2.72 -8.65 6.06
CA PHE A 358 -3.60 -7.54 5.71
C PHE A 358 -3.44 -6.35 6.67
N PHE A 359 -3.43 -6.61 7.98
CA PHE A 359 -3.18 -5.53 8.96
C PHE A 359 -1.77 -4.96 8.85
N GLY A 360 -0.79 -5.79 8.51
CA GLY A 360 0.57 -5.36 8.16
C GLY A 360 0.59 -4.40 6.96
N PHE A 361 -0.21 -4.68 5.93
CA PHE A 361 -0.37 -3.80 4.78
C PHE A 361 -0.96 -2.44 5.18
N LEU A 362 -2.06 -2.42 5.95
CA LEU A 362 -2.62 -1.17 6.45
C LEU A 362 -1.60 -0.37 7.26
N LYS A 363 -0.88 -1.04 8.17
CA LYS A 363 0.18 -0.42 8.98
C LYS A 363 1.32 0.15 8.14
N SER A 364 1.67 -0.48 7.02
CA SER A 364 2.72 0.02 6.12
C SER A 364 2.38 1.37 5.49
N MET A 365 1.09 1.70 5.42
CA MET A 365 0.54 2.98 4.97
C MET A 365 0.14 3.89 6.14
N SER A 366 0.52 3.57 7.38
CA SER A 366 0.10 4.30 8.59
C SER A 366 -1.41 4.42 8.75
N VAL A 367 -2.15 3.42 8.25
CA VAL A 367 -3.61 3.30 8.40
C VAL A 367 -3.91 2.52 9.68
N ASP A 368 -4.63 3.14 10.61
CA ASP A 368 -5.15 2.45 11.79
C ASP A 368 -6.40 1.64 11.42
N PRO A 369 -6.38 0.31 11.58
CA PRO A 369 -7.56 -0.51 11.33
C PRO A 369 -8.81 -0.04 12.09
N GLY A 370 -8.67 0.50 13.31
CA GLY A 370 -9.78 0.96 14.14
C GLY A 370 -10.60 2.10 13.54
N GLU A 371 -10.03 2.86 12.59
CA GLU A 371 -10.77 3.92 11.88
C GLU A 371 -11.79 3.36 10.90
N TYR A 372 -11.49 2.22 10.31
CA TYR A 372 -12.31 1.62 9.24
C TYR A 372 -13.09 0.39 9.69
N PHE A 373 -12.64 -0.26 10.77
CA PHE A 373 -13.23 -1.52 11.23
C PHE A 373 -13.57 -1.44 12.71
N ALA A 374 -14.79 -1.89 13.05
CA ALA A 374 -15.22 -2.05 14.43
C ALA A 374 -14.70 -3.39 14.96
N ARG A 375 -13.94 -3.37 16.05
CA ARG A 375 -13.55 -4.58 16.79
C ARG A 375 -14.74 -5.09 17.58
N THR A 376 -15.11 -6.34 17.36
CA THR A 376 -16.21 -6.97 18.11
C THR A 376 -15.69 -7.63 19.39
N SER A 377 -16.51 -7.67 20.44
CA SER A 377 -16.14 -8.28 21.72
C SER A 377 -16.80 -9.64 21.95
N CYS A 378 -17.82 -9.95 21.19
CA CYS A 378 -18.60 -11.17 21.36
C CYS A 378 -19.32 -11.56 20.06
N MET A 379 -19.74 -12.81 20.00
CA MET A 379 -20.53 -13.39 18.92
C MET A 379 -21.82 -13.95 19.48
N ASP A 380 -22.96 -13.57 18.88
CA ASP A 380 -24.25 -14.12 19.23
C ASP A 380 -24.57 -15.32 18.33
N PHE A 381 -24.90 -16.46 18.97
CA PHE A 381 -25.43 -17.64 18.31
C PHE A 381 -26.92 -17.75 18.64
N ILE A 382 -27.74 -17.75 17.62
CA ILE A 382 -29.21 -17.83 17.77
C ILE A 382 -29.70 -19.17 17.22
N PHE A 383 -30.47 -19.86 18.00
CA PHE A 383 -31.06 -21.15 17.66
C PHE A 383 -32.54 -20.98 17.31
N ASN A 384 -33.08 -21.95 16.59
CA ASN A 384 -34.52 -22.01 16.32
C ASN A 384 -35.34 -21.83 17.62
N GLY A 385 -36.39 -21.02 17.58
CA GLY A 385 -37.16 -20.63 18.75
C GLY A 385 -36.56 -19.51 19.60
N GLY A 386 -35.56 -18.79 19.09
CA GLY A 386 -35.03 -17.56 19.67
C GLY A 386 -34.04 -17.74 20.83
N LYS A 387 -33.62 -18.98 21.14
CA LYS A 387 -32.60 -19.22 22.18
C LYS A 387 -31.26 -18.59 21.75
N LYS A 388 -30.76 -17.65 22.56
CA LYS A 388 -29.47 -16.96 22.32
C LYS A 388 -28.37 -17.51 23.22
N VAL A 389 -27.17 -17.71 22.64
CA VAL A 389 -25.92 -18.01 23.37
C VAL A 389 -24.87 -17.01 22.94
N LYS A 390 -24.49 -16.15 23.88
CA LYS A 390 -23.43 -15.15 23.63
C LYS A 390 -22.09 -15.74 24.00
N VAL A 391 -21.15 -15.73 23.04
CA VAL A 391 -19.77 -16.18 23.23
C VAL A 391 -18.86 -14.94 23.15
N GLY A 392 -18.28 -14.55 24.29
CA GLY A 392 -17.29 -13.49 24.34
C GLY A 392 -15.92 -14.02 23.90
N PHE A 393 -15.11 -13.15 23.31
CA PHE A 393 -13.71 -13.45 23.05
C PHE A 393 -12.87 -13.01 24.26
N PRO A 394 -11.91 -13.83 24.72
CA PRO A 394 -11.03 -13.41 25.81
C PRO A 394 -10.20 -12.22 25.37
N GLU A 395 -9.99 -11.27 26.27
CA GLU A 395 -9.03 -10.20 26.06
C GLU A 395 -7.60 -10.77 26.01
N LYS A 396 -6.66 -10.01 25.42
CA LYS A 396 -5.27 -10.42 25.19
C LYS A 396 -4.56 -10.95 26.44
N ASN A 397 -5.02 -10.53 27.64
CA ASN A 397 -4.49 -10.88 28.96
C ASN A 397 -5.49 -11.73 29.78
N ALA A 398 -6.42 -12.42 29.12
CA ALA A 398 -7.41 -13.24 29.82
C ALA A 398 -6.73 -14.25 30.76
N ASN A 399 -7.13 -14.25 32.01
CA ASN A 399 -6.63 -15.16 33.01
C ASN A 399 -7.16 -16.58 32.77
N MET A 400 -6.58 -17.56 33.46
CA MET A 400 -6.93 -18.99 33.32
C MET A 400 -8.43 -19.26 33.61
N LEU A 401 -9.05 -18.50 34.54
CA LEU A 401 -10.47 -18.63 34.88
C LEU A 401 -11.37 -18.16 33.73
N GLU A 402 -11.04 -17.07 33.06
CA GLU A 402 -11.78 -16.58 31.89
C GLU A 402 -11.72 -17.58 30.73
N GLN A 403 -10.56 -18.20 30.50
CA GLN A 403 -10.43 -19.28 29.52
C GLN A 403 -11.28 -20.51 29.88
N ILE A 404 -11.33 -20.91 31.16
CA ILE A 404 -12.17 -21.99 31.63
C ILE A 404 -13.66 -21.63 31.45
N PHE A 405 -14.09 -20.41 31.79
CA PHE A 405 -15.45 -19.93 31.58
C PHE A 405 -15.86 -19.98 30.10
N LEU A 406 -14.93 -19.61 29.21
CA LEU A 406 -15.15 -19.70 27.77
C LEU A 406 -15.36 -21.16 27.33
N ILE A 407 -14.53 -22.09 27.80
CA ILE A 407 -14.65 -23.52 27.54
C ILE A 407 -16.00 -24.05 28.04
N LEU A 408 -16.45 -23.68 29.26
CA LEU A 408 -17.74 -24.08 29.80
C LEU A 408 -18.92 -23.52 28.97
N ARG A 409 -18.83 -22.28 28.45
CA ARG A 409 -19.79 -21.73 27.49
C ARG A 409 -19.82 -22.52 26.18
N TYR A 410 -18.68 -22.93 25.66
CA TYR A 410 -18.59 -23.83 24.50
C TYR A 410 -19.27 -25.17 24.81
N CYS A 411 -19.02 -25.77 25.97
CA CYS A 411 -19.69 -27.02 26.41
C CYS A 411 -21.21 -26.86 26.48
N LYS A 412 -21.70 -25.69 26.92
CA LYS A 412 -23.15 -25.40 26.94
C LYS A 412 -23.72 -25.24 25.53
N LEU A 413 -22.98 -24.66 24.59
CA LEU A 413 -23.38 -24.51 23.20
C LEU A 413 -23.52 -25.87 22.50
N TYR A 414 -22.59 -26.79 22.75
CA TYR A 414 -22.53 -28.11 22.07
C TYR A 414 -23.25 -29.24 22.82
N GLY A 415 -23.69 -29.00 24.05
CA GLY A 415 -24.26 -30.02 24.92
C GLY A 415 -23.23 -30.95 25.57
N PHE A 416 -23.66 -31.81 26.51
CA PHE A 416 -22.78 -32.65 27.32
C PHE A 416 -22.00 -33.74 26.59
N GLY A 417 -22.24 -34.00 25.31
CA GLY A 417 -21.45 -34.92 24.47
C GLY A 417 -20.14 -34.36 23.95
N SER A 418 -19.70 -33.16 24.40
CA SER A 418 -18.61 -32.38 23.79
C SER A 418 -17.19 -32.78 24.22
N PHE A 419 -16.97 -33.77 25.11
CA PHE A 419 -15.62 -34.17 25.52
C PHE A 419 -14.75 -34.58 24.35
N LYS A 420 -15.26 -35.35 23.38
CA LYS A 420 -14.52 -35.74 22.17
C LYS A 420 -14.17 -34.52 21.30
N ASN A 421 -15.09 -33.54 21.21
CA ASN A 421 -14.88 -32.31 20.50
C ASN A 421 -13.75 -31.49 21.16
N LEU A 422 -13.81 -31.29 22.47
CA LEU A 422 -12.78 -30.56 23.22
C LEU A 422 -11.41 -31.26 23.12
N TRP A 423 -11.42 -32.61 23.19
CA TRP A 423 -10.23 -33.41 23.03
C TRP A 423 -9.60 -33.25 21.62
N LEU A 424 -10.42 -33.22 20.55
CA LEU A 424 -9.97 -32.98 19.21
C LEU A 424 -9.38 -31.57 19.08
N LEU A 425 -10.05 -30.56 19.59
CA LEU A 425 -9.58 -29.17 19.59
C LEU A 425 -8.24 -29.02 20.34
N ALA A 426 -8.10 -29.70 21.49
CA ALA A 426 -6.86 -29.72 22.26
C ALA A 426 -5.73 -30.38 21.46
N LYS A 427 -5.98 -31.50 20.79
CA LYS A 427 -4.99 -32.17 19.93
C LYS A 427 -4.60 -31.30 18.73
N LEU A 428 -5.54 -30.63 18.11
CA LEU A 428 -5.26 -29.67 17.02
C LEU A 428 -4.37 -28.54 17.53
N LYS A 429 -4.69 -27.99 18.71
CA LYS A 429 -3.87 -26.93 19.32
C LYS A 429 -2.43 -27.38 19.62
N MET A 430 -2.24 -28.63 20.02
CA MET A 430 -0.92 -29.23 20.33
C MET A 430 -0.18 -29.76 19.09
N GLY A 431 -0.76 -29.66 17.89
CA GLY A 431 -0.18 -30.24 16.67
C GLY A 431 -0.15 -31.78 16.66
N MET A 432 -0.92 -32.43 17.51
CA MET A 432 -0.99 -33.90 17.68
C MET A 432 -2.25 -34.53 17.06
N ALA A 433 -2.93 -33.78 16.19
CA ALA A 433 -4.13 -34.30 15.53
C ALA A 433 -3.78 -35.44 14.57
N PRO A 434 -4.66 -36.47 14.43
CA PRO A 434 -4.47 -37.51 13.43
C PRO A 434 -4.37 -36.95 12.02
N SER A 435 -3.61 -37.66 11.16
CA SER A 435 -3.44 -37.28 9.74
C SER A 435 -4.79 -37.07 9.04
N MET A 436 -4.85 -36.06 8.17
CA MET A 436 -6.05 -35.61 7.45
C MET A 436 -5.83 -35.61 5.95
N GLN A 437 -4.86 -36.38 5.44
CA GLN A 437 -4.56 -36.37 4.01
C GLN A 437 -5.63 -37.11 3.21
N GLY A 438 -6.14 -36.44 2.18
CA GLY A 438 -7.03 -37.03 1.19
C GLY A 438 -8.46 -37.30 1.66
N GLU A 439 -8.92 -36.72 2.78
CA GLU A 439 -10.29 -36.87 3.26
C GLU A 439 -11.01 -35.51 3.41
N SER A 440 -12.33 -35.55 3.28
CA SER A 440 -13.17 -34.37 3.51
C SER A 440 -13.29 -34.08 5.01
N ALA A 441 -13.65 -32.84 5.34
CA ALA A 441 -13.91 -32.42 6.73
C ALA A 441 -15.00 -33.27 7.39
N GLY A 442 -16.07 -33.61 6.64
CA GLY A 442 -17.14 -34.46 7.12
C GLY A 442 -16.68 -35.90 7.40
N GLU A 443 -15.86 -36.50 6.53
CA GLU A 443 -15.26 -37.83 6.75
C GLU A 443 -14.34 -37.82 7.97
N TYR A 444 -13.48 -36.81 8.10
CA TYR A 444 -12.61 -36.66 9.25
C TYR A 444 -13.39 -36.58 10.56
N LEU A 445 -14.41 -35.74 10.65
CA LEU A 445 -15.23 -35.59 11.86
C LEU A 445 -16.00 -36.87 12.22
N ARG A 446 -16.50 -37.60 11.19
CA ARG A 446 -17.11 -38.93 11.38
C ARG A 446 -16.13 -39.95 11.93
N ARG A 447 -14.90 -40.01 11.34
CA ARG A 447 -13.81 -40.89 11.79
C ARG A 447 -13.41 -40.59 13.24
N MET A 448 -13.39 -39.30 13.59
CA MET A 448 -13.10 -38.84 14.98
C MET A 448 -14.28 -39.04 15.90
N LYS A 449 -15.42 -39.53 15.41
CA LYS A 449 -16.66 -39.76 16.19
C LYS A 449 -17.11 -38.50 16.94
N ILE A 450 -17.03 -37.34 16.28
CA ILE A 450 -17.49 -36.07 16.84
C ILE A 450 -19.00 -36.09 16.92
N PRO A 451 -19.61 -35.70 18.08
CA PRO A 451 -21.06 -35.68 18.22
C PRO A 451 -21.74 -34.79 17.21
N GLU A 452 -22.87 -35.23 16.67
CA GLU A 452 -23.64 -34.50 15.64
C GLU A 452 -24.01 -33.07 16.07
N ALA A 453 -24.32 -32.88 17.37
CA ALA A 453 -24.60 -31.56 17.94
C ALA A 453 -23.37 -30.61 17.80
N ALA A 454 -22.15 -31.10 17.99
CA ALA A 454 -20.95 -30.33 17.83
C ALA A 454 -20.66 -30.04 16.33
N VAL A 455 -20.94 -31.02 15.47
CA VAL A 455 -20.83 -30.83 14.02
C VAL A 455 -21.78 -29.72 13.57
N ARG A 456 -23.06 -29.83 13.87
CA ARG A 456 -24.09 -28.86 13.45
C ARG A 456 -23.91 -27.48 14.07
N ASN A 457 -23.49 -27.38 15.33
CA ASN A 457 -23.47 -26.10 16.05
C ASN A 457 -22.14 -25.37 15.94
N PHE A 458 -21.05 -26.02 15.51
CA PHE A 458 -19.72 -25.44 15.44
C PHE A 458 -19.01 -25.73 14.12
N TRP A 459 -18.76 -27.01 13.80
CA TRP A 459 -17.90 -27.36 12.67
C TRP A 459 -18.50 -26.97 11.32
N ASP A 460 -19.78 -27.16 11.14
CA ASP A 460 -20.48 -26.82 9.91
C ASP A 460 -20.55 -25.30 9.71
N PRO A 461 -21.05 -24.49 10.66
CA PRO A 461 -21.02 -23.04 10.54
C PRO A 461 -19.60 -22.48 10.36
N PHE A 462 -18.61 -23.04 11.05
CA PHE A 462 -17.22 -22.62 10.90
C PHE A 462 -16.69 -22.94 9.48
N CYS A 463 -16.86 -24.17 9.02
CA CYS A 463 -16.39 -24.64 7.73
C CYS A 463 -16.99 -23.81 6.59
N VAL A 464 -18.31 -23.66 6.59
CA VAL A 464 -19.03 -22.92 5.55
C VAL A 464 -18.65 -21.43 5.56
N SER A 465 -18.50 -20.83 6.75
CA SER A 465 -18.13 -19.41 6.85
C SER A 465 -16.69 -19.13 6.48
N ALA A 466 -15.75 -20.01 6.88
CA ALA A 466 -14.32 -19.77 6.68
C ALA A 466 -13.82 -20.22 5.30
N LEU A 467 -14.41 -21.30 4.74
CA LEU A 467 -13.98 -21.92 3.49
C LEU A 467 -14.97 -21.72 2.34
N ASN A 468 -16.15 -21.19 2.60
CA ASN A 468 -17.27 -21.13 1.65
C ASN A 468 -17.51 -22.48 0.94
N THR A 469 -17.39 -23.58 1.68
CA THR A 469 -17.46 -24.95 1.19
C THR A 469 -18.12 -25.82 2.26
N THR A 470 -19.03 -26.73 1.85
CA THR A 470 -19.71 -27.63 2.77
C THR A 470 -18.77 -28.69 3.34
N LEU A 471 -19.08 -29.22 4.56
CA LEU A 471 -18.24 -30.20 5.24
C LEU A 471 -17.90 -31.44 4.38
N ASP A 472 -18.85 -31.91 3.56
CA ASP A 472 -18.63 -33.11 2.74
C ASP A 472 -17.66 -32.91 1.58
N LYS A 473 -17.41 -31.66 1.20
CA LYS A 473 -16.47 -31.29 0.12
C LYS A 473 -15.17 -30.68 0.66
N ALA A 474 -15.23 -29.93 1.74
CA ALA A 474 -14.11 -29.19 2.26
C ALA A 474 -12.95 -30.11 2.68
N SER A 475 -11.72 -29.70 2.38
CA SER A 475 -10.51 -30.39 2.84
C SER A 475 -10.40 -30.36 4.37
N ALA A 476 -10.30 -31.51 5.01
CA ALA A 476 -10.09 -31.63 6.46
C ALA A 476 -8.84 -30.90 6.91
N LYS A 477 -7.76 -30.99 6.11
CA LYS A 477 -6.49 -30.30 6.38
C LYS A 477 -6.67 -28.79 6.36
N LEU A 478 -7.26 -28.22 5.30
CA LEU A 478 -7.48 -26.78 5.20
C LEU A 478 -8.36 -26.25 6.31
N MET A 479 -9.46 -26.97 6.62
CA MET A 479 -10.38 -26.60 7.71
C MET A 479 -9.68 -26.54 9.07
N THR A 480 -8.90 -27.56 9.40
CA THR A 480 -8.25 -27.66 10.72
C THR A 480 -7.07 -26.70 10.85
N GLU A 481 -6.29 -26.46 9.79
CA GLU A 481 -5.23 -25.44 9.75
C GLU A 481 -5.82 -24.03 9.90
N THR A 482 -6.95 -23.76 9.24
CA THR A 482 -7.67 -22.48 9.37
C THR A 482 -8.16 -22.29 10.81
N LEU A 483 -8.79 -23.31 11.40
CA LEU A 483 -9.22 -23.27 12.80
C LEU A 483 -8.04 -23.02 13.75
N GLY A 484 -6.91 -23.67 13.50
CA GLY A 484 -5.68 -23.48 14.28
C GLY A 484 -5.24 -22.04 14.31
N LYS A 485 -5.22 -21.37 13.16
CA LYS A 485 -4.82 -19.97 13.01
C LYS A 485 -5.84 -18.98 13.59
N CYS A 486 -7.12 -19.22 13.32
CA CYS A 486 -8.19 -18.27 13.65
C CYS A 486 -8.62 -18.34 15.12
N ILE A 487 -8.71 -19.54 15.70
CA ILE A 487 -9.31 -19.75 17.02
C ILE A 487 -8.30 -20.32 18.01
N LEU A 488 -7.61 -21.39 17.64
CA LEU A 488 -6.78 -22.13 18.60
C LEU A 488 -5.47 -21.40 18.98
N LYS A 489 -4.99 -20.49 18.14
CA LYS A 489 -3.82 -19.63 18.44
C LYS A 489 -4.09 -18.73 19.66
N GLY A 490 -5.36 -18.36 19.90
CA GLY A 490 -5.76 -17.52 21.02
C GLY A 490 -5.47 -16.03 20.82
N GLY A 491 -5.60 -15.25 21.88
CA GLY A 491 -5.48 -13.78 21.83
C GLY A 491 -6.53 -13.15 20.91
N ASP A 492 -6.15 -12.13 20.19
CA ASP A 492 -7.05 -11.39 19.29
C ASP A 492 -7.38 -12.13 17.99
N CYS A 493 -6.79 -13.33 17.75
CA CYS A 493 -6.91 -14.04 16.47
C CYS A 493 -8.36 -14.39 16.08
N GLY A 494 -9.21 -14.72 17.06
CA GLY A 494 -10.61 -15.08 16.85
C GLY A 494 -11.59 -13.89 16.80
N ILE A 495 -11.10 -12.67 17.03
CA ILE A 495 -11.94 -11.48 17.07
C ILE A 495 -12.32 -11.09 15.65
N LEU A 496 -13.58 -10.72 15.44
CA LEU A 496 -14.04 -10.16 14.19
C LEU A 496 -13.89 -8.64 14.19
N TYR A 497 -13.48 -8.13 13.02
CA TYR A 497 -13.44 -6.73 12.69
C TYR A 497 -14.44 -6.47 11.55
N LEU A 498 -15.49 -5.70 11.85
CA LEU A 498 -16.56 -5.39 10.90
C LEU A 498 -16.33 -4.03 10.26
N PRO A 499 -16.47 -3.90 8.94
CA PRO A 499 -16.23 -2.64 8.26
C PRO A 499 -17.30 -1.60 8.64
N ARG A 500 -16.86 -0.40 9.05
CA ARG A 500 -17.74 0.74 9.41
C ARG A 500 -18.37 1.38 8.19
N LYS A 501 -17.72 1.29 7.04
CA LYS A 501 -18.19 1.75 5.71
C LYS A 501 -17.83 0.70 4.66
N ALA A 502 -18.27 0.87 3.44
CA ALA A 502 -17.90 -0.05 2.37
C ALA A 502 -16.35 -0.14 2.27
N ILE A 503 -15.83 -1.35 2.14
CA ILE A 503 -14.37 -1.60 2.23
C ILE A 503 -13.60 -0.85 1.13
N VAL A 504 -14.22 -0.65 -0.04
CA VAL A 504 -13.62 0.12 -1.14
C VAL A 504 -13.45 1.61 -0.81
N ASP A 505 -14.23 2.14 0.11
CA ASP A 505 -14.19 3.53 0.55
C ASP A 505 -13.29 3.71 1.79
N SER A 506 -12.61 2.66 2.23
CA SER A 506 -11.74 2.70 3.41
C SER A 506 -10.29 3.04 3.02
N PHE A 507 -9.44 2.07 2.84
CA PHE A 507 -8.00 2.23 2.62
C PHE A 507 -7.60 2.31 1.13
N TYR A 508 -8.47 1.97 0.17
CA TYR A 508 -8.12 2.00 -1.26
C TYR A 508 -7.76 3.39 -1.78
N PRO A 509 -8.46 4.48 -1.42
CA PRO A 509 -8.05 5.83 -1.80
C PRO A 509 -6.64 6.16 -1.28
N ILE A 510 -6.33 5.79 -0.04
CA ILE A 510 -5.02 6.00 0.56
C ILE A 510 -3.94 5.19 -0.17
N ALA A 511 -4.21 3.90 -0.45
CA ALA A 511 -3.28 3.05 -1.20
C ALA A 511 -3.00 3.63 -2.61
N LYS A 512 -4.02 4.16 -3.28
CA LYS A 512 -3.86 4.87 -4.56
C LYS A 512 -2.95 6.09 -4.40
N THR A 513 -3.17 6.92 -3.37
CA THR A 513 -2.31 8.08 -3.08
C THR A 513 -0.85 7.66 -2.84
N TYR A 514 -0.60 6.53 -2.17
CA TYR A 514 0.76 6.01 -1.97
C TYR A 514 1.44 5.62 -3.29
N ILE A 515 0.70 5.03 -4.23
CA ILE A 515 1.23 4.67 -5.56
C ILE A 515 1.51 5.95 -6.38
N GLU A 516 0.53 6.83 -6.50
CA GLU A 516 0.63 8.06 -7.31
C GLU A 516 1.65 9.05 -6.73
N GLY A 517 1.76 9.13 -5.40
CA GLY A 517 2.75 9.96 -4.72
C GLY A 517 4.20 9.52 -4.88
N CYS A 518 4.45 8.34 -5.43
CA CYS A 518 5.77 7.88 -5.87
C CYS A 518 5.99 8.02 -7.38
N GLY A 519 5.05 8.67 -8.10
CA GLY A 519 5.07 8.77 -9.57
C GLY A 519 4.50 7.54 -10.28
N GLY A 520 3.93 6.59 -9.54
CA GLY A 520 3.24 5.44 -10.10
C GLY A 520 1.91 5.84 -10.76
N LYS A 521 1.38 4.96 -11.61
CA LYS A 521 0.12 5.17 -12.33
C LYS A 521 -0.92 4.14 -11.92
N VAL A 522 -2.17 4.59 -11.78
CA VAL A 522 -3.32 3.71 -11.55
C VAL A 522 -4.33 3.91 -12.69
N ALA A 523 -4.34 2.97 -13.62
CA ALA A 523 -5.20 3.00 -14.81
C ALA A 523 -6.46 2.15 -14.57
N ALA A 524 -7.57 2.82 -14.26
CA ALA A 524 -8.89 2.21 -14.12
C ALA A 524 -9.63 2.11 -15.47
N SER A 525 -10.66 1.27 -15.54
CA SER A 525 -11.45 0.99 -16.74
C SER A 525 -10.58 0.52 -17.92
N GLU A 526 -9.50 -0.19 -17.64
CA GLU A 526 -8.58 -0.70 -18.64
C GLU A 526 -8.35 -2.19 -18.44
N THR A 527 -8.78 -2.99 -19.43
CA THR A 527 -8.77 -4.46 -19.37
C THR A 527 -7.61 -5.02 -20.15
N ALA A 528 -6.75 -5.81 -19.50
CA ALA A 528 -5.70 -6.58 -20.16
C ALA A 528 -6.30 -7.61 -21.11
N LYS A 529 -5.77 -7.69 -22.33
CA LYS A 529 -6.21 -8.60 -23.41
C LYS A 529 -5.24 -9.73 -23.70
N GLY A 530 -3.95 -9.48 -23.53
CA GLY A 530 -2.90 -10.46 -23.79
C GLY A 530 -1.59 -10.09 -23.15
N ILE A 531 -0.74 -11.09 -22.97
CA ILE A 531 0.62 -10.95 -22.42
C ILE A 531 1.60 -11.35 -23.53
N PHE A 532 2.53 -10.46 -23.87
CA PHE A 532 3.60 -10.74 -24.82
C PHE A 532 4.76 -11.39 -24.10
N VAL A 533 5.14 -12.59 -24.56
CA VAL A 533 6.30 -13.33 -24.04
C VAL A 533 7.34 -13.45 -25.12
N GLU A 534 8.53 -12.97 -24.87
CA GLU A 534 9.68 -12.99 -25.76
C GLU A 534 10.89 -13.59 -25.01
N ASN A 535 11.53 -14.59 -25.59
CA ASN A 535 12.73 -15.25 -25.02
C ASN A 535 12.55 -15.70 -23.54
N GLY A 536 11.38 -16.27 -23.19
CA GLY A 536 11.10 -16.74 -21.82
C GLY A 536 10.86 -15.63 -20.79
N LYS A 537 10.59 -14.40 -21.25
CA LYS A 537 10.28 -13.24 -20.42
C LYS A 537 9.03 -12.52 -20.92
N VAL A 538 8.28 -11.93 -20.01
CA VAL A 538 7.24 -10.96 -20.39
C VAL A 538 7.93 -9.71 -20.93
N ALA A 539 7.53 -9.28 -22.14
CA ALA A 539 7.96 -8.03 -22.75
C ALA A 539 6.92 -6.90 -22.58
N GLY A 540 5.68 -7.27 -22.27
CA GLY A 540 4.60 -6.32 -22.05
C GLY A 540 3.23 -6.96 -22.15
N ILE A 541 2.19 -6.13 -22.14
CA ILE A 541 0.79 -6.55 -22.33
C ILE A 541 0.09 -5.70 -23.38
N SER A 542 -1.03 -6.20 -23.91
CA SER A 542 -2.04 -5.39 -24.61
C SER A 542 -3.27 -5.19 -23.74
N THR A 543 -3.97 -4.09 -23.95
CA THR A 543 -5.21 -3.76 -23.26
C THR A 543 -6.30 -3.36 -24.26
N ASN A 544 -7.51 -3.09 -23.76
CA ASN A 544 -8.58 -2.53 -24.59
C ASN A 544 -8.35 -1.05 -25.00
N LYS A 545 -7.34 -0.38 -24.41
CA LYS A 545 -7.04 1.04 -24.68
C LYS A 545 -5.67 1.26 -25.32
N ARG A 546 -4.74 0.34 -25.11
CA ARG A 546 -3.34 0.45 -25.55
C ARG A 546 -2.90 -0.84 -26.21
N GLU A 547 -2.26 -0.74 -27.38
CA GLU A 547 -1.77 -1.90 -28.12
C GLU A 547 -0.64 -2.61 -27.37
N ARG A 548 0.26 -1.84 -26.75
CA ARG A 548 1.38 -2.39 -25.99
C ARG A 548 1.73 -1.49 -24.79
N ILE A 549 1.88 -2.11 -23.63
CA ILE A 549 2.48 -1.54 -22.43
C ILE A 549 3.70 -2.40 -22.11
N GLU A 550 4.88 -1.85 -22.27
CA GLU A 550 6.12 -2.55 -21.95
C GLU A 550 6.35 -2.60 -20.44
N CYS A 551 6.92 -3.70 -19.96
CA CYS A 551 7.34 -3.83 -18.57
C CYS A 551 8.56 -4.76 -18.45
N ASP A 552 9.33 -4.55 -17.37
CA ASP A 552 10.45 -5.43 -17.01
C ASP A 552 9.99 -6.55 -16.08
N HIS A 553 8.89 -6.33 -15.32
CA HIS A 553 8.26 -7.29 -14.45
C HIS A 553 6.74 -7.19 -14.56
N LEU A 554 6.06 -8.33 -14.66
CA LEU A 554 4.61 -8.42 -14.64
C LEU A 554 4.13 -9.13 -13.38
N PHE A 555 3.28 -8.45 -12.60
CA PHE A 555 2.62 -8.98 -11.42
C PHE A 555 1.13 -9.19 -11.72
N SER A 556 0.73 -10.45 -11.87
CA SER A 556 -0.67 -10.78 -12.16
C SER A 556 -1.43 -11.04 -10.85
N ALA A 557 -2.26 -10.07 -10.46
CA ALA A 557 -3.17 -10.12 -9.31
C ALA A 557 -4.64 -10.23 -9.73
N VAL A 558 -4.90 -10.73 -10.91
CA VAL A 558 -6.25 -10.92 -11.45
C VAL A 558 -6.95 -12.11 -10.77
N ASN A 559 -8.29 -12.14 -10.83
CA ASN A 559 -9.05 -13.28 -10.33
C ASN A 559 -8.81 -14.55 -11.17
N LEU A 560 -9.20 -15.70 -10.65
CA LEU A 560 -8.99 -16.99 -11.30
C LEU A 560 -9.59 -17.05 -12.73
N GLY A 561 -10.80 -16.50 -12.93
CA GLY A 561 -11.45 -16.49 -14.25
C GLY A 561 -10.65 -15.72 -15.29
N ALA A 562 -10.14 -14.54 -14.95
CA ALA A 562 -9.25 -13.76 -15.80
C ALA A 562 -7.89 -14.46 -16.00
N ALA A 563 -7.32 -15.06 -14.94
CA ALA A 563 -6.07 -15.80 -15.03
C ALA A 563 -6.14 -16.95 -16.04
N LYS A 564 -7.22 -17.73 -16.03
CA LYS A 564 -7.48 -18.80 -17.02
C LYS A 564 -7.45 -18.28 -18.46
N GLN A 565 -7.88 -17.04 -18.69
CA GLN A 565 -7.98 -16.44 -20.03
C GLN A 565 -6.67 -15.79 -20.49
N ILE A 566 -6.01 -14.98 -19.62
CA ILE A 566 -4.93 -14.11 -20.07
C ILE A 566 -3.52 -14.67 -19.83
N LEU A 567 -3.35 -15.63 -18.90
CA LEU A 567 -2.03 -16.19 -18.63
C LEU A 567 -1.51 -16.98 -19.84
N PRO A 568 -0.21 -16.90 -20.16
CA PRO A 568 0.39 -17.61 -21.28
C PRO A 568 0.24 -19.15 -21.17
N ASP A 569 0.03 -19.82 -22.28
CA ASP A 569 -0.07 -21.28 -22.34
C ASP A 569 1.26 -21.99 -22.01
N ALA A 570 2.37 -21.27 -22.11
CA ALA A 570 3.68 -21.75 -21.72
C ALA A 570 3.82 -22.04 -20.22
N LEU A 571 2.91 -21.52 -19.38
CA LEU A 571 2.92 -21.80 -17.95
C LEU A 571 2.39 -23.18 -17.65
N LYS A 572 3.23 -24.06 -17.09
CA LYS A 572 2.84 -25.43 -16.70
C LYS A 572 1.71 -25.45 -15.68
N CYS A 573 1.67 -24.48 -14.77
CA CYS A 573 0.60 -24.38 -13.77
C CYS A 573 -0.77 -24.03 -14.40
N LYS A 574 -0.81 -23.44 -15.60
CA LYS A 574 -2.06 -23.03 -16.25
C LYS A 574 -3.04 -24.19 -16.47
N THR A 575 -2.55 -25.36 -16.83
CA THR A 575 -3.39 -26.54 -17.07
C THR A 575 -4.16 -26.96 -15.81
N ARG A 576 -3.54 -26.82 -14.62
CA ARG A 576 -4.17 -27.16 -13.34
C ARG A 576 -5.24 -26.15 -12.90
N LEU A 577 -5.23 -24.92 -13.45
CA LEU A 577 -6.23 -23.93 -13.10
C LEU A 577 -7.65 -24.36 -13.47
N ALA A 578 -7.81 -25.26 -14.48
CA ALA A 578 -9.10 -25.82 -14.85
C ALA A 578 -9.72 -26.69 -13.73
N ASP A 579 -8.89 -27.30 -12.89
CA ASP A 579 -9.31 -28.17 -11.79
C ASP A 579 -9.73 -27.37 -10.54
N ILE A 580 -9.51 -26.07 -10.53
CA ILE A 580 -9.94 -25.19 -9.43
C ILE A 580 -11.40 -24.80 -9.66
N SER A 581 -12.28 -25.18 -8.75
CA SER A 581 -13.69 -24.79 -8.72
C SER A 581 -13.90 -23.54 -7.87
N GLU A 582 -14.97 -22.81 -8.15
CA GLU A 582 -15.39 -21.61 -7.42
C GLU A 582 -16.79 -21.82 -6.85
N ASN A 583 -17.04 -21.24 -5.69
CA ASN A 583 -18.34 -21.26 -5.01
C ASN A 583 -18.95 -19.87 -4.96
N ASP A 584 -20.26 -19.81 -5.08
CA ASP A 584 -21.05 -18.59 -5.03
C ASP A 584 -21.38 -18.19 -3.59
N ILE A 585 -21.64 -16.90 -3.38
CA ILE A 585 -22.20 -16.35 -2.14
C ILE A 585 -23.43 -15.54 -2.50
N LEU A 586 -24.56 -15.84 -1.86
CA LEU A 586 -25.76 -15.05 -1.94
C LEU A 586 -25.87 -14.16 -0.69
N ASN A 587 -25.81 -12.85 -0.89
CA ASN A 587 -26.14 -11.87 0.16
C ASN A 587 -27.55 -11.36 -0.08
N ILE A 588 -28.33 -11.25 0.99
CA ILE A 588 -29.69 -10.73 0.94
C ILE A 588 -29.78 -9.56 1.89
N TYR A 589 -29.85 -8.35 1.33
CA TYR A 589 -30.14 -7.15 2.12
C TYR A 589 -31.65 -7.00 2.25
N PHE A 590 -32.09 -6.63 3.46
CA PHE A 590 -33.51 -6.40 3.71
C PHE A 590 -33.72 -5.33 4.78
N THR A 591 -34.89 -4.68 4.72
CA THR A 591 -35.29 -3.70 5.71
C THR A 591 -36.46 -4.20 6.54
N THR A 592 -36.51 -3.76 7.79
CA THR A 592 -37.60 -4.06 8.71
C THR A 592 -38.07 -2.80 9.45
N THR A 593 -39.29 -2.80 9.94
CA THR A 593 -39.81 -1.74 10.82
C THR A 593 -39.61 -2.04 12.31
N LYS A 594 -39.13 -3.26 12.65
CA LYS A 594 -38.77 -3.67 14.00
C LYS A 594 -37.30 -4.04 14.06
N LYS A 595 -36.66 -3.75 15.18
CA LYS A 595 -35.30 -4.17 15.44
C LYS A 595 -35.23 -5.71 15.57
N VAL A 596 -34.29 -6.34 14.83
CA VAL A 596 -34.10 -7.81 14.80
C VAL A 596 -32.95 -8.24 15.72
N LEU A 597 -31.82 -7.55 15.66
CA LEU A 597 -30.63 -7.88 16.46
C LEU A 597 -30.43 -6.89 17.60
N ASP A 598 -29.97 -7.38 18.75
CA ASP A 598 -29.52 -6.53 19.86
C ASP A 598 -28.05 -6.08 19.65
N GLY A 599 -27.24 -6.89 18.94
CA GLY A 599 -25.85 -6.65 18.60
C GLY A 599 -25.67 -6.33 17.13
N GLU A 600 -24.41 -6.19 16.73
CA GLU A 600 -24.04 -5.83 15.34
C GLU A 600 -24.20 -7.01 14.37
N TYR A 601 -24.13 -8.26 14.88
CA TYR A 601 -24.25 -9.47 14.05
C TYR A 601 -24.58 -10.71 14.87
N ALA A 602 -25.09 -11.73 14.19
CA ALA A 602 -25.40 -13.03 14.80
C ALA A 602 -25.21 -14.18 13.80
N CYS A 603 -24.84 -15.35 14.32
CA CYS A 603 -24.86 -16.62 13.60
C CYS A 603 -26.21 -17.33 13.86
N LEU A 604 -26.92 -17.71 12.80
CA LEU A 604 -28.20 -18.43 12.88
C LEU A 604 -27.94 -19.94 12.72
N ILE A 605 -27.94 -20.66 13.83
CA ILE A 605 -27.58 -22.08 13.85
C ILE A 605 -28.70 -22.95 13.23
N GLY A 606 -28.32 -23.65 12.16
CA GLY A 606 -29.24 -24.51 11.41
C GLY A 606 -30.12 -23.75 10.42
N SER A 607 -29.80 -22.49 10.13
CA SER A 607 -30.40 -21.69 9.07
C SER A 607 -29.52 -21.71 7.83
N PRO A 608 -30.07 -21.68 6.59
CA PRO A 608 -29.30 -21.37 5.40
C PRO A 608 -28.77 -19.94 5.39
N LEU A 609 -29.39 -19.02 6.18
CA LEU A 609 -28.86 -17.69 6.42
C LEU A 609 -27.79 -17.78 7.53
N HIS A 610 -26.59 -18.19 7.18
CA HIS A 610 -25.54 -18.48 8.16
C HIS A 610 -25.23 -17.29 9.09
N TRP A 611 -25.22 -16.06 8.54
CA TRP A 611 -24.89 -14.83 9.25
C TRP A 611 -25.89 -13.74 8.97
N LEU A 612 -26.20 -12.97 9.99
CA LEU A 612 -27.04 -11.77 9.93
C LEU A 612 -26.24 -10.58 10.51
N PHE A 613 -26.13 -9.51 9.77
CA PHE A 613 -25.41 -8.28 10.12
C PHE A 613 -26.35 -7.09 10.17
N ASP A 614 -26.17 -6.21 11.15
CA ASP A 614 -26.88 -4.93 11.25
C ASP A 614 -26.10 -3.84 10.49
N HIS A 615 -26.69 -3.35 9.41
CA HIS A 615 -26.19 -2.24 8.61
C HIS A 615 -26.95 -0.94 8.82
N THR A 616 -27.86 -0.89 9.77
CA THR A 616 -28.65 0.31 10.10
C THR A 616 -27.78 1.55 10.33
N PRO A 617 -26.62 1.48 11.01
CA PRO A 617 -25.73 2.63 11.20
C PRO A 617 -25.15 3.23 9.90
N ARG A 618 -25.27 2.52 8.76
CA ARG A 618 -24.79 2.99 7.46
C ARG A 618 -25.81 3.83 6.69
N ILE A 619 -27.04 3.95 7.18
CA ILE A 619 -28.08 4.78 6.56
C ILE A 619 -27.80 6.25 6.92
N GLU A 620 -27.45 7.06 5.93
CA GLU A 620 -27.08 8.47 6.16
C GLU A 620 -28.22 9.33 6.70
N ASN A 621 -29.45 9.10 6.20
CA ASN A 621 -30.64 9.80 6.66
C ASN A 621 -31.80 8.81 6.83
N ASN A 622 -32.01 8.33 8.05
CA ASN A 622 -33.03 7.33 8.37
C ASN A 622 -34.37 7.99 8.78
N ALA A 623 -34.94 8.81 7.92
CA ALA A 623 -36.25 9.48 8.16
C ALA A 623 -37.39 8.46 8.31
N GLU A 624 -37.33 7.34 7.60
CA GLU A 624 -38.32 6.26 7.66
C GLU A 624 -38.22 5.39 8.93
N LYS A 625 -37.17 5.58 9.75
CA LYS A 625 -36.89 4.80 10.97
C LYS A 625 -36.89 3.29 10.70
N ILE A 626 -36.31 2.88 9.57
CA ILE A 626 -36.15 1.46 9.22
C ILE A 626 -34.85 0.90 9.81
N PHE A 627 -34.81 -0.42 9.95
CA PHE A 627 -33.62 -1.17 10.28
C PHE A 627 -33.15 -1.92 9.04
N LEU A 628 -31.85 -1.87 8.74
CA LEU A 628 -31.23 -2.45 7.56
C LEU A 628 -30.33 -3.62 7.97
N TYR A 629 -30.60 -4.78 7.41
CA TYR A 629 -29.83 -6.00 7.67
C TYR A 629 -29.27 -6.61 6.40
N GLY A 630 -28.15 -7.33 6.54
CA GLY A 630 -27.58 -8.16 5.50
C GLY A 630 -27.48 -9.61 6.00
N ALA A 631 -28.03 -10.55 5.25
CA ALA A 631 -27.91 -11.98 5.51
C ALA A 631 -26.99 -12.62 4.47
N THR A 632 -26.10 -13.54 4.89
CA THR A 632 -25.14 -14.22 4.01
C THR A 632 -25.44 -15.72 3.94
N VAL A 633 -25.59 -16.22 2.72
CA VAL A 633 -25.69 -17.65 2.38
C VAL A 633 -24.41 -18.06 1.65
N SER A 634 -23.53 -18.73 2.35
CA SER A 634 -22.26 -19.24 1.80
C SER A 634 -22.49 -20.55 1.04
N ALA A 635 -21.62 -20.84 0.06
CA ALA A 635 -21.73 -22.02 -0.82
C ALA A 635 -23.13 -22.17 -1.43
N SER A 636 -23.73 -21.04 -1.85
CA SER A 636 -25.14 -20.96 -2.21
C SER A 636 -25.42 -21.62 -3.56
N SER A 637 -26.43 -22.49 -3.57
CA SER A 637 -27.10 -22.97 -4.77
C SER A 637 -28.57 -22.51 -4.83
N LEU A 638 -28.94 -21.52 -4.00
CA LEU A 638 -30.31 -21.07 -3.87
C LEU A 638 -30.72 -20.14 -5.04
N ASP A 639 -32.02 -20.12 -5.36
CA ASP A 639 -32.59 -19.16 -6.27
C ASP A 639 -32.41 -17.73 -5.74
N ASN A 640 -31.86 -16.86 -6.59
CA ASN A 640 -31.58 -15.46 -6.26
C ASN A 640 -32.67 -14.50 -6.75
N THR A 641 -33.86 -14.97 -7.07
CA THR A 641 -35.00 -14.09 -7.38
C THR A 641 -35.44 -13.35 -6.14
N LYS A 642 -35.98 -12.14 -6.32
CA LYS A 642 -36.46 -11.32 -5.22
C LYS A 642 -37.54 -12.03 -4.39
N SER A 643 -38.46 -12.74 -5.05
CA SER A 643 -39.52 -13.50 -4.39
C SER A 643 -39.00 -14.65 -3.55
N ALA A 644 -38.03 -15.42 -4.06
CA ALA A 644 -37.39 -16.51 -3.32
C ALA A 644 -36.62 -16.01 -2.11
N ALA A 645 -35.86 -14.92 -2.28
CA ALA A 645 -35.11 -14.27 -1.21
C ALA A 645 -36.05 -13.72 -0.12
N GLU A 646 -37.16 -13.09 -0.51
CA GLU A 646 -38.17 -12.58 0.43
C GLU A 646 -38.85 -13.71 1.22
N ALA A 647 -39.23 -14.78 0.54
CA ALA A 647 -39.81 -15.96 1.18
C ALA A 647 -38.81 -16.59 2.19
N LEU A 648 -37.55 -16.71 1.80
CA LEU A 648 -36.47 -17.24 2.64
C LEU A 648 -36.27 -16.37 3.90
N ILE A 649 -36.12 -15.04 3.71
CA ILE A 649 -35.92 -14.11 4.84
C ILE A 649 -37.12 -14.17 5.80
N LYS A 650 -38.36 -14.08 5.29
CA LYS A 650 -39.55 -14.13 6.15
C LYS A 650 -39.68 -15.46 6.90
N GLY A 651 -39.44 -16.58 6.21
CA GLY A 651 -39.50 -17.91 6.81
C GLY A 651 -38.44 -18.11 7.91
N GLU A 652 -37.21 -17.67 7.69
CA GLU A 652 -36.14 -17.79 8.70
C GLU A 652 -36.34 -16.80 9.86
N LEU A 653 -36.77 -15.55 9.57
CA LEU A 653 -37.07 -14.60 10.64
C LEU A 653 -38.23 -15.09 11.53
N GLU A 654 -39.25 -15.75 10.97
CA GLU A 654 -40.35 -16.34 11.75
C GLU A 654 -39.83 -17.43 12.70
N LYS A 655 -38.94 -18.32 12.20
CA LYS A 655 -38.36 -19.42 13.00
C LYS A 655 -37.48 -18.92 14.15
N PHE A 656 -36.69 -17.87 13.91
CA PHE A 656 -35.67 -17.41 14.86
C PHE A 656 -36.13 -16.24 15.75
N PHE A 657 -37.01 -15.38 15.24
CA PHE A 657 -37.41 -14.13 15.90
C PHE A 657 -38.91 -13.92 16.01
N GLY A 658 -39.71 -14.89 15.52
CA GLY A 658 -41.17 -14.90 15.64
C GLY A 658 -41.91 -14.16 14.50
N LYS A 659 -43.19 -14.45 14.41
CA LYS A 659 -44.07 -14.02 13.32
C LYS A 659 -44.14 -12.49 13.13
N GLU A 660 -44.16 -11.72 14.21
CA GLU A 660 -44.19 -10.25 14.12
C GLU A 660 -42.97 -9.67 13.47
N THR A 661 -41.78 -10.23 13.73
CA THR A 661 -40.51 -9.81 13.11
C THR A 661 -40.53 -10.14 11.62
N ALA A 662 -41.01 -11.32 11.24
CA ALA A 662 -41.14 -11.70 9.83
C ALA A 662 -42.08 -10.77 9.05
N GLN A 663 -43.21 -10.37 9.68
CA GLN A 663 -44.18 -9.44 9.09
C GLN A 663 -43.67 -7.99 8.99
N SER A 664 -42.62 -7.63 9.73
CA SER A 664 -42.00 -6.30 9.71
C SER A 664 -41.09 -6.08 8.51
N VAL A 665 -40.78 -7.11 7.70
CA VAL A 665 -39.96 -7.03 6.50
C VAL A 665 -40.66 -6.15 5.45
N ARG A 666 -39.91 -5.18 4.86
CA ARG A 666 -40.43 -4.24 3.83
C ARG A 666 -39.82 -4.51 2.47
N ASP A 667 -38.55 -4.34 2.35
CA ASP A 667 -37.83 -4.47 1.10
C ASP A 667 -36.75 -5.53 1.20
N VAL A 668 -36.50 -6.20 0.07
CA VAL A 668 -35.46 -7.24 -0.05
C VAL A 668 -34.68 -7.04 -1.33
N LEU A 669 -33.35 -7.10 -1.22
CA LEU A 669 -32.41 -7.02 -2.32
C LEU A 669 -31.47 -8.23 -2.28
N PRO A 670 -31.69 -9.26 -3.11
CA PRO A 670 -30.71 -10.35 -3.28
C PRO A 670 -29.54 -9.88 -4.12
N SER A 671 -28.34 -10.26 -3.72
CA SER A 671 -27.07 -9.98 -4.41
C SER A 671 -26.26 -11.26 -4.51
N LEU A 672 -26.35 -11.95 -5.64
CA LEU A 672 -25.57 -13.15 -5.92
C LEU A 672 -24.20 -12.78 -6.49
N TYR A 673 -23.14 -13.18 -5.81
CA TYR A 673 -21.79 -13.08 -6.33
C TYR A 673 -21.32 -14.45 -6.82
N ARG A 674 -21.21 -14.60 -8.16
CA ARG A 674 -20.73 -15.83 -8.80
C ARG A 674 -19.22 -15.90 -8.71
N GLY A 675 -18.69 -17.09 -8.39
CA GLY A 675 -17.26 -17.28 -8.19
C GLY A 675 -16.70 -16.40 -7.07
N ALA A 676 -17.45 -16.27 -5.98
CA ALA A 676 -17.09 -15.39 -4.85
C ALA A 676 -15.77 -15.81 -4.22
N THR A 677 -15.56 -17.11 -4.06
CA THR A 677 -14.32 -17.70 -3.54
C THR A 677 -13.99 -18.99 -4.28
N ILE A 678 -12.72 -19.38 -4.22
CA ILE A 678 -12.32 -20.73 -4.61
C ILE A 678 -12.88 -21.72 -3.58
N SER A 679 -13.33 -22.86 -4.06
CA SER A 679 -13.75 -23.96 -3.20
C SER A 679 -12.57 -24.48 -2.38
N GLY A 680 -12.80 -24.66 -1.09
CA GLY A 680 -11.83 -25.28 -0.16
C GLY A 680 -11.81 -26.80 -0.23
N ASP A 681 -12.21 -27.42 -1.36
CA ASP A 681 -12.18 -28.85 -1.56
C ASP A 681 -10.77 -29.38 -1.86
N ILE A 682 -10.59 -30.70 -1.73
CA ILE A 682 -9.27 -31.35 -1.85
C ILE A 682 -8.67 -31.14 -3.24
N LYS A 683 -9.49 -31.23 -4.31
CA LYS A 683 -9.03 -31.11 -5.70
C LYS A 683 -8.59 -29.69 -6.01
N SER A 684 -9.40 -28.71 -5.64
CA SER A 684 -9.10 -27.28 -5.82
C SER A 684 -7.84 -26.89 -5.04
N GLU A 685 -7.69 -27.34 -3.79
CA GLU A 685 -6.49 -27.06 -2.98
C GLU A 685 -5.21 -27.65 -3.60
N ALA A 686 -5.27 -28.87 -4.13
CA ALA A 686 -4.13 -29.51 -4.79
C ALA A 686 -3.74 -28.83 -6.12
N ALA A 687 -4.72 -28.21 -6.78
CA ALA A 687 -4.52 -27.57 -8.08
C ALA A 687 -3.97 -26.13 -7.98
N ARG A 688 -4.08 -25.48 -6.81
CA ARG A 688 -3.59 -24.09 -6.58
C ARG A 688 -2.08 -24.02 -6.83
N PRO A 689 -1.59 -23.15 -7.72
CA PRO A 689 -0.16 -22.99 -7.96
C PRO A 689 0.53 -22.24 -6.82
N GLN A 690 1.81 -22.52 -6.63
CA GLN A 690 2.67 -21.69 -5.79
C GLN A 690 3.13 -20.46 -6.59
N SER A 691 3.38 -19.35 -5.90
CA SER A 691 3.83 -18.10 -6.54
C SER A 691 5.11 -18.28 -7.38
N ALA A 692 6.07 -19.09 -6.89
CA ALA A 692 7.34 -19.35 -7.55
C ALA A 692 7.25 -20.20 -8.83
N GLU A 693 6.13 -20.90 -9.08
CA GLU A 693 6.02 -21.80 -10.26
C GLU A 693 6.00 -21.02 -11.59
N ALA A 694 5.42 -19.84 -11.61
CA ALA A 694 5.39 -19.00 -12.81
C ALA A 694 6.78 -18.48 -13.19
N GLU A 695 7.57 -18.09 -12.19
CA GLU A 695 8.94 -17.61 -12.39
C GLU A 695 9.88 -18.67 -12.95
N ALA A 696 9.59 -19.94 -12.69
CA ALA A 696 10.36 -21.06 -13.25
C ALA A 696 10.17 -21.23 -14.77
N ASP A 697 9.00 -20.87 -15.30
CA ASP A 697 8.69 -20.96 -16.72
C ASP A 697 8.92 -19.61 -17.44
N ILE A 698 8.57 -18.49 -16.81
CA ILE A 698 8.71 -17.11 -17.32
C ILE A 698 9.29 -16.24 -16.21
N THR A 699 10.57 -15.92 -16.31
CA THR A 699 11.41 -15.44 -15.19
C THR A 699 11.02 -14.12 -14.55
N ASN A 700 10.21 -13.29 -15.23
CA ASN A 700 9.74 -11.98 -14.74
C ASN A 700 8.20 -11.92 -14.62
N LEU A 701 7.53 -13.07 -14.60
CA LEU A 701 6.10 -13.18 -14.35
C LEU A 701 5.84 -13.67 -12.93
N HIS A 702 5.17 -12.84 -12.16
CA HIS A 702 4.85 -13.09 -10.77
C HIS A 702 3.33 -13.23 -10.60
N LEU A 703 2.89 -14.29 -9.92
CA LEU A 703 1.48 -14.54 -9.65
C LEU A 703 1.15 -14.24 -8.20
N CYS A 704 0.10 -13.48 -7.96
CA CYS A 704 -0.47 -13.26 -6.65
C CYS A 704 -2.01 -13.22 -6.70
N GLY A 705 -2.63 -13.32 -5.55
CA GLY A 705 -4.08 -13.44 -5.41
C GLY A 705 -4.44 -14.58 -4.47
N ASP A 706 -5.68 -14.63 -4.07
CA ASP A 706 -6.18 -15.64 -3.14
C ASP A 706 -6.32 -17.06 -3.73
N TRP A 707 -6.19 -17.19 -5.05
CA TRP A 707 -6.13 -18.47 -5.75
C TRP A 707 -4.73 -19.09 -5.78
N ILE A 708 -3.71 -18.37 -5.31
CA ILE A 708 -2.35 -18.90 -5.10
C ILE A 708 -2.30 -19.70 -3.80
N GLN A 709 -1.50 -20.77 -3.77
CA GLN A 709 -1.33 -21.61 -2.60
C GLN A 709 -0.56 -20.88 -1.50
N THR A 710 -1.27 -20.43 -0.49
CA THR A 710 -0.74 -19.72 0.68
C THR A 710 -0.86 -20.52 1.98
N GLY A 711 -1.49 -21.71 1.92
CA GLY A 711 -1.90 -22.48 3.11
C GLY A 711 -3.07 -21.83 3.86
N LEU A 712 -3.83 -20.95 3.17
CA LEU A 712 -5.03 -20.29 3.70
C LEU A 712 -6.20 -20.50 2.74
N PRO A 713 -7.46 -20.48 3.25
CA PRO A 713 -8.63 -20.43 2.38
C PRO A 713 -8.65 -19.12 1.58
N CYS A 714 -9.50 -19.09 0.54
CA CYS A 714 -9.66 -17.94 -0.34
C CYS A 714 -10.27 -16.74 0.42
N THR A 715 -9.44 -15.92 1.01
CA THR A 715 -9.79 -14.78 1.86
C THR A 715 -8.94 -13.55 1.56
N ILE A 716 -9.31 -12.41 2.13
CA ILE A 716 -8.49 -11.18 2.11
C ILE A 716 -7.07 -11.45 2.64
N GLU A 717 -6.93 -12.25 3.69
CA GLU A 717 -5.62 -12.62 4.24
C GLU A 717 -4.79 -13.47 3.28
N SER A 718 -5.42 -14.40 2.56
CA SER A 718 -4.72 -15.19 1.54
C SER A 718 -4.24 -14.31 0.38
N ALA A 719 -5.08 -13.38 -0.09
CA ALA A 719 -4.70 -12.41 -1.12
C ALA A 719 -3.53 -11.54 -0.66
N SER A 720 -3.60 -11.04 0.56
CA SER A 720 -2.56 -10.21 1.19
C SER A 720 -1.26 -10.98 1.40
N LYS A 721 -1.36 -12.23 1.91
CA LYS A 721 -0.20 -13.09 2.09
C LYS A 721 0.50 -13.40 0.76
N SER A 722 -0.26 -13.70 -0.29
CA SER A 722 0.31 -13.97 -1.61
C SER A 722 1.14 -12.80 -2.15
N ALA A 723 0.71 -11.56 -1.89
CA ALA A 723 1.46 -10.35 -2.24
C ALA A 723 2.74 -10.19 -1.38
N ASN A 724 2.69 -10.57 -0.11
CA ASN A 724 3.88 -10.54 0.77
C ASN A 724 4.90 -11.63 0.45
N ASP A 725 4.45 -12.80 0.00
CA ASP A 725 5.32 -13.94 -0.33
C ASP A 725 6.07 -13.75 -1.67
N LEU A 726 5.75 -12.72 -2.47
CA LEU A 726 6.48 -12.38 -3.70
C LEU A 726 7.95 -12.10 -3.39
N ARG A 727 8.85 -12.66 -4.17
CA ARG A 727 10.28 -12.36 -4.15
C ARG A 727 10.53 -11.14 -5.06
N LEU A 728 11.09 -10.06 -4.52
CA LEU A 728 11.31 -8.80 -5.22
C LEU A 728 12.80 -8.49 -5.35
#